data_0afce06f6a916934447fb878500eaae5
#
_entry.id   0afce06f6a916934447fb878500eaae5
#
_cell.length_a   1.000
_cell.length_b   1.000
_cell.length_c   1.000
_cell.angle_alpha   90.00
_cell.angle_beta   90.00
_cell.angle_gamma   90.00
#
_symmetry.space_group_name_H-M   'P 1'
#
loop_
_entity.id
_entity.type
_entity.pdbx_description
1 polymer ?
#
loop_
_entity_poly.entity_id
_entity_poly.type
_entity_poly.pdbx_seq_one_letter_code
_entity_poly.pdbx_strand_id
1 'polypeptide(L)'
;MINIHEKTLQDLEFSTVLQQVSEHCVTDLGKAKALEIVPYDNKETLLISLQLTHEYVSSFDNGNRIPNHGFDVITKELQLLNIENTYLETHSLKKLISISLTVNEILKFFKKFAEYYPNLHQYTSHIEITTKIIEKVDAVVDRFGDVKDNASALLSGLRQNINKIKGKINSSFTTALNAYHNLDYLDDIRESVVDNKRVLAVKAMHRRNVKGAIMGGSKTGSIVYIEPEATLQHSRELNNLEYEEGEEVIRILKEVTNFIRPFKPLLENYQAFLTTIDVIAAKAKYAKSMNGILPEVTEKREMHLRDAYHPLLYLNNLKKKEKTFPQTIALKNDSRIIVISGPNAGGKSITLKTVGLLQVMLQSGMLIPVHERSKVCLFDRILSDIGDNQSIENHLSTYSYRLKQMNYFLKKCNKKTLFLIDEFGTGSDPELGGALAETFLEVFYDREAFGIITTHYSNLKLLANEKEHMINANMLFDERSLEPMYKIVLGQAGSSFTFEVAQKNGIPYNLINKSKKKIERSKVRFDATIAKLQKERSKLEKTGESLKINEKKKLAEADKLEEINAKIQKKLESYQELYDSNQRLIYLGQKVNDLSQKYFNNKQKRDLMAELFKLVQIENSKRKKVSVKEVKVIKQKEQQVIKEIEKKVDVIRKKKKAAKKRDIETPKPKPVFKVGDRVRMEDGRAIGSIDKIEKNKAIVNYGMFTTNVSVEQLELVEAKK
;
A
#
# COMPACT_ATOMS: atom_id res chain seq x y z
N MET A 1 -9.30 -32.51 -3.67
CA MET A 1 -10.19 -31.39 -4.04
C MET A 1 -10.35 -30.52 -2.81
N ILE A 2 -9.97 -29.24 -2.90
CA ILE A 2 -10.07 -28.28 -1.80
C ILE A 2 -11.56 -27.94 -1.62
N ASN A 3 -12.03 -28.05 -0.39
CA ASN A 3 -13.42 -27.75 -0.05
C ASN A 3 -13.47 -27.08 1.34
N ILE A 4 -13.69 -25.76 1.33
CA ILE A 4 -13.79 -24.94 2.54
C ILE A 4 -15.25 -24.56 2.73
N HIS A 5 -15.80 -24.91 3.88
CA HIS A 5 -17.23 -24.70 4.18
C HIS A 5 -17.53 -23.21 4.37
N GLU A 6 -18.71 -22.77 3.95
CA GLU A 6 -19.18 -21.38 4.07
C GLU A 6 -19.08 -20.82 5.49
N LYS A 7 -19.43 -21.64 6.50
CA LYS A 7 -19.27 -21.27 7.91
C LYS A 7 -17.83 -20.85 8.24
N THR A 8 -16.83 -21.58 7.74
CA THR A 8 -15.42 -21.24 7.96
C THR A 8 -15.07 -19.87 7.36
N LEU A 9 -15.64 -19.53 6.21
CA LEU A 9 -15.45 -18.22 5.59
C LEU A 9 -16.06 -17.10 6.45
N GLN A 10 -17.24 -17.37 7.07
CA GLN A 10 -17.90 -16.44 7.98
C GLN A 10 -17.14 -16.28 9.28
N ASP A 11 -16.73 -17.36 9.97
CA ASP A 11 -15.94 -17.33 11.21
C ASP A 11 -14.64 -16.53 11.04
N LEU A 12 -14.03 -16.60 9.86
CA LEU A 12 -12.77 -15.92 9.52
C LEU A 12 -12.98 -14.52 8.93
N GLU A 13 -14.22 -14.03 8.84
CA GLU A 13 -14.54 -12.70 8.28
C GLU A 13 -14.04 -12.48 6.83
N PHE A 14 -14.02 -13.57 6.03
CA PHE A 14 -13.52 -13.52 4.67
C PHE A 14 -14.34 -12.60 3.76
N SER A 15 -15.66 -12.52 3.99
CA SER A 15 -16.55 -11.59 3.28
C SER A 15 -16.13 -10.13 3.43
N THR A 16 -15.63 -9.74 4.61
CA THR A 16 -15.10 -8.38 4.83
C THR A 16 -13.85 -8.13 3.99
N VAL A 17 -12.99 -9.13 3.84
CA VAL A 17 -11.83 -9.05 2.93
C VAL A 17 -12.30 -8.87 1.49
N LEU A 18 -13.31 -9.62 1.05
CA LEU A 18 -13.86 -9.50 -0.31
C LEU A 18 -14.48 -8.13 -0.56
N GLN A 19 -15.16 -7.54 0.42
CA GLN A 19 -15.68 -6.17 0.35
C GLN A 19 -14.51 -5.18 0.13
N GLN A 20 -13.45 -5.27 0.94
CA GLN A 20 -12.29 -4.41 0.77
C GLN A 20 -11.58 -4.60 -0.57
N VAL A 21 -11.51 -5.82 -1.09
CA VAL A 21 -10.98 -6.08 -2.44
C VAL A 21 -11.89 -5.47 -3.51
N SER A 22 -13.21 -5.60 -3.38
CA SER A 22 -14.17 -5.03 -4.33
C SER A 22 -14.07 -3.51 -4.43
N GLU A 23 -13.76 -2.81 -3.33
CA GLU A 23 -13.52 -1.36 -3.32
C GLU A 23 -12.33 -0.93 -4.20
N HIS A 24 -11.40 -1.83 -4.48
CA HIS A 24 -10.27 -1.59 -5.37
C HIS A 24 -10.57 -1.85 -6.85
N CYS A 25 -11.71 -2.46 -7.17
CA CYS A 25 -12.16 -2.64 -8.55
C CYS A 25 -12.60 -1.30 -9.16
N VAL A 26 -12.34 -1.14 -10.44
CA VAL A 26 -12.71 0.04 -11.22
C VAL A 26 -14.11 -0.10 -11.82
N THR A 27 -14.52 -1.32 -12.15
CA THR A 27 -15.77 -1.63 -12.85
C THR A 27 -16.79 -2.29 -11.94
N ASP A 28 -18.09 -2.10 -12.22
CA ASP A 28 -19.15 -2.73 -11.42
C ASP A 28 -19.17 -4.25 -11.60
N LEU A 29 -18.86 -4.75 -12.81
CA LEU A 29 -18.72 -6.21 -13.04
C LEU A 29 -17.52 -6.77 -12.25
N GLY A 30 -16.41 -6.03 -12.18
CA GLY A 30 -15.26 -6.40 -11.36
C GLY A 30 -15.60 -6.45 -9.88
N LYS A 31 -16.36 -5.46 -9.36
CA LYS A 31 -16.83 -5.45 -7.96
C LYS A 31 -17.70 -6.67 -7.66
N ALA A 32 -18.69 -6.96 -8.52
CA ALA A 32 -19.56 -8.12 -8.36
C ALA A 32 -18.74 -9.42 -8.35
N LYS A 33 -17.84 -9.60 -9.32
CA LYS A 33 -17.00 -10.79 -9.42
C LYS A 33 -16.00 -10.91 -8.26
N ALA A 34 -15.52 -9.80 -7.69
CA ALA A 34 -14.66 -9.82 -6.53
C ALA A 34 -15.35 -10.33 -5.27
N LEU A 35 -16.66 -10.05 -5.11
CA LEU A 35 -17.48 -10.56 -4.00
C LEU A 35 -17.79 -12.06 -4.13
N GLU A 36 -17.72 -12.60 -5.33
CA GLU A 36 -17.97 -14.03 -5.62
C GLU A 36 -16.69 -14.89 -5.53
N ILE A 37 -15.56 -14.32 -5.13
CA ILE A 37 -14.31 -15.08 -4.99
C ILE A 37 -14.47 -16.15 -3.91
N VAL A 38 -14.18 -17.38 -4.29
CA VAL A 38 -14.13 -18.55 -3.41
C VAL A 38 -12.76 -19.20 -3.49
N PRO A 39 -12.36 -19.98 -2.49
CA PRO A 39 -11.14 -20.78 -2.55
C PRO A 39 -11.14 -21.72 -3.76
N TYR A 40 -10.03 -21.79 -4.46
CA TYR A 40 -9.86 -22.68 -5.61
C TYR A 40 -9.91 -24.14 -5.18
N ASP A 41 -10.55 -24.98 -5.97
CA ASP A 41 -10.63 -26.43 -5.79
C ASP A 41 -9.41 -27.17 -6.38
N ASN A 42 -8.71 -26.55 -7.33
CA ASN A 42 -7.55 -27.11 -8.02
C ASN A 42 -6.28 -26.29 -7.68
N LYS A 43 -5.19 -27.02 -7.38
CA LYS A 43 -3.88 -26.44 -7.08
C LYS A 43 -3.29 -25.68 -8.27
N GLU A 44 -3.40 -26.20 -9.48
CA GLU A 44 -2.79 -25.58 -10.66
C GLU A 44 -3.41 -24.22 -10.96
N THR A 45 -4.75 -24.15 -10.99
CA THR A 45 -5.48 -22.89 -11.21
C THR A 45 -5.21 -21.88 -10.10
N LEU A 46 -5.06 -22.35 -8.85
CA LEU A 46 -4.68 -21.52 -7.72
C LEU A 46 -3.27 -20.90 -7.92
N LEU A 47 -2.28 -21.73 -8.27
CA LEU A 47 -0.90 -21.26 -8.48
C LEU A 47 -0.83 -20.23 -9.62
N ILE A 48 -1.55 -20.47 -10.71
CA ILE A 48 -1.67 -19.49 -11.82
C ILE A 48 -2.26 -18.18 -11.30
N SER A 49 -3.37 -18.22 -10.56
CA SER A 49 -4.00 -17.01 -10.00
C SER A 49 -3.07 -16.23 -9.07
N LEU A 50 -2.30 -16.93 -8.22
CA LEU A 50 -1.32 -16.31 -7.34
C LEU A 50 -0.18 -15.65 -8.12
N GLN A 51 0.32 -16.31 -9.18
CA GLN A 51 1.38 -15.77 -10.03
C GLN A 51 0.90 -14.54 -10.81
N LEU A 52 -0.32 -14.57 -11.38
CA LEU A 52 -0.91 -13.41 -12.05
C LEU A 52 -1.03 -12.21 -11.10
N THR A 53 -1.49 -12.44 -9.86
CA THR A 53 -1.59 -11.39 -8.86
C THR A 53 -0.21 -10.86 -8.46
N HIS A 54 0.78 -11.74 -8.31
CA HIS A 54 2.16 -11.37 -7.96
C HIS A 54 2.83 -10.53 -9.06
N GLU A 55 2.69 -10.93 -10.32
CA GLU A 55 3.19 -10.14 -11.46
C GLU A 55 2.51 -8.77 -11.53
N TYR A 56 1.20 -8.72 -11.26
CA TYR A 56 0.50 -7.44 -11.24
C TYR A 56 1.00 -6.51 -10.12
N VAL A 57 1.29 -7.05 -8.91
CA VAL A 57 1.91 -6.27 -7.81
C VAL A 57 3.27 -5.71 -8.23
N SER A 58 4.11 -6.51 -8.91
CA SER A 58 5.43 -6.06 -9.36
C SER A 58 5.36 -4.86 -10.31
N SER A 59 4.24 -4.69 -11.04
CA SER A 59 4.04 -3.55 -11.95
C SER A 59 3.93 -2.20 -11.23
N PHE A 60 3.58 -2.18 -9.94
CA PHE A 60 3.47 -0.92 -9.18
C PHE A 60 4.81 -0.29 -8.83
N ASP A 61 5.87 -1.10 -8.75
CA ASP A 61 7.21 -0.66 -8.40
C ASP A 61 8.09 -0.44 -9.65
N ASN A 62 7.62 -0.87 -10.81
CA ASN A 62 8.29 -0.70 -12.10
C ASN A 62 7.88 0.62 -12.78
N GLY A 63 8.77 1.21 -13.59
CA GLY A 63 8.47 2.39 -14.41
C GLY A 63 7.41 2.13 -15.49
N ASN A 64 7.22 0.87 -15.90
CA ASN A 64 6.24 0.44 -16.89
C ASN A 64 4.99 -0.09 -16.19
N ARG A 65 4.02 0.79 -15.94
CA ARG A 65 2.74 0.43 -15.32
C ARG A 65 1.81 -0.19 -16.35
N ILE A 66 1.04 -1.20 -15.92
CA ILE A 66 -0.03 -1.79 -16.73
C ILE A 66 -1.05 -0.69 -17.07
N PRO A 67 -1.49 -0.58 -18.35
CA PRO A 67 -2.48 0.41 -18.76
C PRO A 67 -3.79 0.34 -17.97
N ASN A 68 -4.56 1.42 -18.02
CA ASN A 68 -5.89 1.43 -17.41
C ASN A 68 -6.78 0.40 -18.09
N HIS A 69 -7.50 -0.37 -17.29
CA HIS A 69 -8.41 -1.44 -17.73
C HIS A 69 -9.88 -1.11 -17.47
N GLY A 70 -10.20 0.14 -17.12
CA GLY A 70 -11.58 0.58 -16.93
C GLY A 70 -12.36 0.54 -18.25
N PHE A 71 -13.59 0.07 -18.21
CA PHE A 71 -14.50 0.01 -19.34
C PHE A 71 -15.95 0.17 -18.89
N ASP A 72 -16.81 0.59 -19.81
CA ASP A 72 -18.24 0.62 -19.61
C ASP A 72 -18.84 -0.75 -19.90
N VAL A 73 -19.77 -1.19 -19.05
CA VAL A 73 -20.47 -2.47 -19.21
C VAL A 73 -21.29 -2.48 -20.49
N ILE A 74 -21.05 -3.51 -21.32
CA ILE A 74 -21.71 -3.66 -22.65
C ILE A 74 -22.74 -4.79 -22.69
N THR A 75 -23.22 -5.27 -21.54
CA THR A 75 -24.14 -6.40 -21.46
C THR A 75 -25.46 -6.13 -22.22
N LYS A 76 -25.98 -4.89 -22.17
CA LYS A 76 -27.19 -4.49 -22.90
C LYS A 76 -26.94 -4.50 -24.42
N GLU A 77 -25.81 -3.98 -24.83
CA GLU A 77 -25.36 -3.95 -26.22
C GLU A 77 -25.20 -5.37 -26.78
N LEU A 78 -24.62 -6.28 -26.02
CA LEU A 78 -24.47 -7.69 -26.37
C LEU A 78 -25.85 -8.41 -26.50
N GLN A 79 -26.83 -8.06 -25.68
CA GLN A 79 -28.20 -8.56 -25.80
C GLN A 79 -28.86 -8.05 -27.07
N LEU A 80 -28.76 -6.76 -27.42
CA LEU A 80 -29.28 -6.17 -28.62
C LEU A 80 -28.68 -6.78 -29.89
N LEU A 81 -27.39 -7.13 -29.87
CA LEU A 81 -26.74 -7.83 -31.00
C LEU A 81 -27.35 -9.22 -31.27
N ASN A 82 -28.09 -9.84 -30.35
CA ASN A 82 -28.82 -11.11 -30.60
C ASN A 82 -30.12 -10.94 -31.38
N ILE A 83 -30.69 -9.74 -31.37
CA ILE A 83 -32.02 -9.50 -31.96
C ILE A 83 -31.83 -8.93 -33.35
N GLU A 84 -32.35 -9.62 -34.35
CA GLU A 84 -32.29 -9.16 -35.74
C GLU A 84 -33.08 -7.84 -35.91
N ASN A 85 -32.69 -7.07 -36.90
CA ASN A 85 -33.28 -5.76 -37.24
C ASN A 85 -33.20 -4.66 -36.15
N THR A 86 -32.52 -4.91 -35.02
CA THR A 86 -32.22 -3.88 -34.05
C THR A 86 -30.95 -3.11 -34.48
N TYR A 87 -30.80 -1.93 -33.92
CA TYR A 87 -29.60 -1.12 -34.09
C TYR A 87 -29.08 -0.63 -32.73
N LEU A 88 -27.78 -0.41 -32.68
CA LEU A 88 -27.12 0.22 -31.55
C LEU A 88 -27.05 1.73 -31.76
N GLU A 89 -27.42 2.50 -30.75
CA GLU A 89 -27.26 3.93 -30.76
C GLU A 89 -25.78 4.35 -30.74
N THR A 90 -25.47 5.55 -31.10
CA THR A 90 -24.09 6.03 -31.22
C THR A 90 -23.31 5.94 -29.92
N HIS A 91 -23.93 6.22 -28.75
CA HIS A 91 -23.30 6.06 -27.45
C HIS A 91 -22.93 4.60 -27.13
N SER A 92 -23.78 3.63 -27.53
CA SER A 92 -23.51 2.20 -27.41
C SER A 92 -22.36 1.74 -28.31
N LEU A 93 -22.30 2.25 -29.53
CA LEU A 93 -21.18 2.02 -30.45
C LEU A 93 -19.86 2.54 -29.89
N LYS A 94 -19.86 3.71 -29.23
CA LYS A 94 -18.69 4.24 -28.52
C LYS A 94 -18.19 3.36 -27.41
N LYS A 95 -19.08 2.74 -26.63
CA LYS A 95 -18.68 1.75 -25.60
C LYS A 95 -17.94 0.56 -26.24
N LEU A 96 -18.43 0.08 -27.41
CA LEU A 96 -17.78 -1.02 -28.13
C LEU A 96 -16.40 -0.63 -28.66
N ILE A 97 -16.22 0.61 -29.11
CA ILE A 97 -14.88 1.14 -29.45
C ILE A 97 -14.00 1.19 -28.19
N SER A 98 -14.49 1.77 -27.11
CA SER A 98 -13.73 1.97 -25.87
C SER A 98 -13.20 0.64 -25.33
N ILE A 99 -14.07 -0.38 -25.22
CA ILE A 99 -13.65 -1.70 -24.74
C ILE A 99 -12.61 -2.35 -25.68
N SER A 100 -12.80 -2.22 -27.01
CA SER A 100 -11.88 -2.78 -28.00
C SER A 100 -10.51 -2.08 -27.96
N LEU A 101 -10.47 -0.76 -27.80
CA LEU A 101 -9.22 0.00 -27.64
C LEU A 101 -8.50 -0.39 -26.35
N THR A 102 -9.21 -0.46 -25.22
CA THR A 102 -8.64 -0.84 -23.92
C THR A 102 -8.02 -2.24 -23.97
N VAL A 103 -8.73 -3.22 -24.54
CA VAL A 103 -8.19 -4.58 -24.70
C VAL A 103 -6.96 -4.57 -25.60
N ASN A 104 -7.03 -3.92 -26.77
CA ASN A 104 -5.91 -3.85 -27.71
C ASN A 104 -4.66 -3.21 -27.07
N GLU A 105 -4.82 -2.18 -26.25
CA GLU A 105 -3.73 -1.53 -25.53
C GLU A 105 -3.08 -2.47 -24.51
N ILE A 106 -3.89 -3.17 -23.71
CA ILE A 106 -3.41 -4.14 -22.72
C ILE A 106 -2.68 -5.29 -23.38
N LEU A 107 -3.23 -5.86 -24.47
CA LEU A 107 -2.60 -6.96 -25.20
C LEU A 107 -1.26 -6.53 -25.83
N LYS A 108 -1.20 -5.34 -26.42
CA LYS A 108 0.06 -4.76 -26.92
C LYS A 108 1.08 -4.56 -25.82
N PHE A 109 0.63 -4.10 -24.65
CA PHE A 109 1.49 -3.91 -23.47
C PHE A 109 2.11 -5.24 -23.03
N PHE A 110 1.30 -6.27 -22.78
CA PHE A 110 1.81 -7.57 -22.33
C PHE A 110 2.68 -8.26 -23.39
N LYS A 111 2.38 -8.08 -24.68
CA LYS A 111 3.25 -8.56 -25.76
C LYS A 111 4.62 -7.84 -25.74
N LYS A 112 4.64 -6.54 -25.50
CA LYS A 112 5.88 -5.74 -25.42
C LYS A 112 6.72 -6.11 -24.20
N PHE A 113 6.09 -6.43 -23.08
CA PHE A 113 6.73 -6.72 -21.80
C PHE A 113 6.61 -8.18 -21.38
N ALA A 114 6.57 -9.11 -22.33
CA ALA A 114 6.37 -10.54 -22.09
C ALA A 114 7.43 -11.16 -21.15
N GLU A 115 8.67 -10.69 -21.20
CA GLU A 115 9.75 -11.16 -20.32
C GLU A 115 9.55 -10.74 -18.85
N TYR A 116 8.91 -9.60 -18.61
CA TYR A 116 8.65 -9.08 -17.26
C TYR A 116 7.36 -9.64 -16.64
N TYR A 117 6.37 -9.98 -17.47
CA TYR A 117 5.05 -10.47 -17.09
C TYR A 117 4.68 -11.75 -17.85
N PRO A 118 5.45 -12.85 -17.71
CA PRO A 118 5.27 -14.05 -18.52
C PRO A 118 3.91 -14.71 -18.31
N ASN A 119 3.40 -14.78 -17.07
CA ASN A 119 2.11 -15.42 -16.79
C ASN A 119 0.93 -14.55 -17.27
N LEU A 120 0.98 -13.23 -17.09
CA LEU A 120 -0.02 -12.31 -17.64
C LEU A 120 0.01 -12.32 -19.17
N HIS A 121 1.18 -12.36 -19.79
CA HIS A 121 1.30 -12.51 -21.24
C HIS A 121 0.70 -13.83 -21.73
N GLN A 122 1.00 -14.95 -21.07
CA GLN A 122 0.42 -16.25 -21.41
C GLN A 122 -1.10 -16.26 -21.24
N TYR A 123 -1.61 -15.65 -20.18
CA TYR A 123 -3.05 -15.50 -19.94
C TYR A 123 -3.74 -14.71 -21.05
N THR A 124 -3.08 -13.73 -21.65
CA THR A 124 -3.64 -12.90 -22.73
C THR A 124 -3.46 -13.49 -24.13
N SER A 125 -2.67 -14.53 -24.32
CA SER A 125 -2.26 -15.06 -25.63
C SER A 125 -3.41 -15.62 -26.48
N HIS A 126 -4.53 -16.00 -25.85
CA HIS A 126 -5.71 -16.56 -26.53
C HIS A 126 -6.74 -15.49 -26.96
N ILE A 127 -6.48 -14.21 -26.68
CA ILE A 127 -7.39 -13.12 -27.00
C ILE A 127 -6.92 -12.41 -28.26
N GLU A 128 -7.82 -12.30 -29.23
CA GLU A 128 -7.52 -11.70 -30.52
C GLU A 128 -7.61 -10.18 -30.48
N ILE A 129 -6.65 -9.51 -31.12
CA ILE A 129 -6.66 -8.07 -31.38
C ILE A 129 -7.53 -7.80 -32.61
N THR A 130 -8.48 -6.85 -32.53
CA THR A 130 -9.22 -6.40 -33.71
C THR A 130 -9.26 -4.88 -33.80
N THR A 131 -9.07 -4.36 -35.01
CA THR A 131 -9.28 -2.94 -35.35
C THR A 131 -10.56 -2.74 -36.16
N LYS A 132 -11.13 -3.83 -36.72
CA LYS A 132 -12.25 -3.79 -37.65
C LYS A 132 -13.50 -3.10 -37.08
N ILE A 133 -13.83 -3.35 -35.80
CA ILE A 133 -14.95 -2.71 -35.10
C ILE A 133 -14.68 -1.19 -34.98
N ILE A 134 -13.46 -0.84 -34.57
CA ILE A 134 -13.04 0.56 -34.38
C ILE A 134 -13.13 1.31 -35.72
N GLU A 135 -12.50 0.76 -36.77
CA GLU A 135 -12.48 1.38 -38.11
C GLU A 135 -13.89 1.56 -38.69
N LYS A 136 -14.78 0.54 -38.58
CA LYS A 136 -16.14 0.64 -39.10
C LYS A 136 -16.98 1.66 -38.35
N VAL A 137 -16.86 1.71 -37.01
CA VAL A 137 -17.64 2.69 -36.22
C VAL A 137 -17.06 4.09 -36.38
N ASP A 138 -15.74 4.26 -36.38
CA ASP A 138 -15.08 5.55 -36.59
C ASP A 138 -15.35 6.12 -38.00
N ALA A 139 -15.62 5.28 -38.99
CA ALA A 139 -16.04 5.76 -40.31
C ALA A 139 -17.41 6.47 -40.27
N VAL A 140 -18.30 6.09 -39.32
CA VAL A 140 -19.70 6.54 -39.26
C VAL A 140 -19.94 7.54 -38.13
N VAL A 141 -19.35 7.31 -36.94
CA VAL A 141 -19.56 8.13 -35.74
C VAL A 141 -18.38 9.05 -35.50
N ASP A 142 -18.66 10.31 -35.16
CA ASP A 142 -17.62 11.27 -34.82
C ASP A 142 -17.20 11.24 -33.35
N ARG A 143 -16.22 12.08 -33.00
CA ARG A 143 -15.72 12.20 -31.62
C ARG A 143 -16.76 12.68 -30.59
N PHE A 144 -17.80 13.40 -31.03
CA PHE A 144 -18.85 13.93 -30.16
C PHE A 144 -19.98 12.93 -29.94
N GLY A 145 -20.12 11.92 -30.80
CA GLY A 145 -21.14 10.90 -30.73
C GLY A 145 -22.26 11.08 -31.75
N ASP A 146 -22.06 11.93 -32.69
CA ASP A 146 -23.03 12.16 -33.77
C ASP A 146 -22.64 11.33 -35.00
N VAL A 147 -23.65 10.98 -35.80
CA VAL A 147 -23.38 10.35 -37.10
C VAL A 147 -22.79 11.38 -38.03
N LYS A 148 -21.63 11.09 -38.62
CA LYS A 148 -20.92 11.99 -39.54
C LYS A 148 -21.76 12.35 -40.76
N ASP A 149 -21.64 13.57 -41.23
CA ASP A 149 -22.34 14.02 -42.45
C ASP A 149 -21.98 13.21 -43.69
N ASN A 150 -20.77 12.72 -43.77
CA ASN A 150 -20.26 11.90 -44.86
C ASN A 150 -20.44 10.38 -44.62
N ALA A 151 -21.20 9.95 -43.60
CA ALA A 151 -21.46 8.54 -43.33
C ALA A 151 -22.21 7.86 -44.50
N SER A 152 -23.08 8.62 -45.24
CA SER A 152 -23.60 8.23 -46.54
C SER A 152 -23.78 9.46 -47.45
N ALA A 153 -23.79 9.24 -48.76
CA ALA A 153 -24.07 10.31 -49.74
C ALA A 153 -25.45 10.91 -49.56
N LEU A 154 -26.45 10.07 -49.22
CA LEU A 154 -27.84 10.51 -48.98
C LEU A 154 -27.92 11.42 -47.74
N LEU A 155 -27.32 11.02 -46.61
CA LEU A 155 -27.29 11.82 -45.39
C LEU A 155 -26.63 13.18 -45.60
N SER A 156 -25.53 13.21 -46.33
CA SER A 156 -24.86 14.47 -46.67
C SER A 156 -25.77 15.41 -47.48
N GLY A 157 -26.48 14.85 -48.50
CA GLY A 157 -27.43 15.63 -49.28
C GLY A 157 -28.63 16.14 -48.48
N LEU A 158 -29.18 15.30 -47.59
CA LEU A 158 -30.30 15.67 -46.69
C LEU A 158 -29.91 16.82 -45.76
N ARG A 159 -28.76 16.74 -45.10
CA ARG A 159 -28.24 17.79 -44.17
C ARG A 159 -27.95 19.09 -44.91
N GLN A 160 -27.41 19.05 -46.13
CA GLN A 160 -27.24 20.24 -46.96
C GLN A 160 -28.58 20.86 -47.30
N ASN A 161 -29.61 20.05 -47.68
CA ASN A 161 -30.94 20.55 -47.96
C ASN A 161 -31.64 21.14 -46.73
N ILE A 162 -31.54 20.47 -45.56
CA ILE A 162 -32.01 20.99 -44.29
C ILE A 162 -31.43 22.37 -43.99
N ASN A 163 -30.12 22.54 -44.10
CA ASN A 163 -29.45 23.81 -43.87
C ASN A 163 -29.93 24.89 -44.87
N LYS A 164 -30.14 24.51 -46.14
CA LYS A 164 -30.67 25.42 -47.18
C LYS A 164 -32.10 25.86 -46.88
N ILE A 165 -32.97 24.93 -46.43
CA ILE A 165 -34.35 25.24 -46.06
C ILE A 165 -34.40 26.07 -44.78
N LYS A 166 -33.59 25.78 -43.75
CA LYS A 166 -33.44 26.61 -42.53
C LYS A 166 -33.05 28.06 -42.92
N GLY A 167 -32.17 28.24 -43.91
CA GLY A 167 -31.85 29.53 -44.47
C GLY A 167 -33.03 30.23 -45.12
N LYS A 168 -33.88 29.51 -45.92
CA LYS A 168 -35.10 30.05 -46.54
C LYS A 168 -36.15 30.43 -45.49
N ILE A 169 -36.37 29.62 -44.46
CA ILE A 169 -37.26 29.93 -43.34
C ILE A 169 -36.84 31.24 -42.69
N ASN A 170 -35.59 31.39 -42.35
CA ASN A 170 -35.05 32.59 -41.69
C ASN A 170 -35.25 33.84 -42.56
N SER A 171 -34.97 33.78 -43.87
CA SER A 171 -35.15 34.93 -44.78
C SER A 171 -36.59 35.24 -44.94
N SER A 172 -37.51 34.25 -45.18
CA SER A 172 -38.95 34.47 -45.32
C SER A 172 -39.58 35.04 -44.04
N PHE A 173 -39.14 34.51 -42.86
CA PHE A 173 -39.58 35.02 -41.56
C PHE A 173 -39.15 36.48 -41.35
N THR A 174 -37.91 36.85 -41.65
CA THR A 174 -37.42 38.20 -41.51
C THR A 174 -38.15 39.17 -42.43
N THR A 175 -38.48 38.73 -43.65
CA THR A 175 -39.32 39.53 -44.59
C THR A 175 -40.74 39.76 -44.03
N ALA A 176 -41.38 38.70 -43.49
CA ALA A 176 -42.72 38.83 -42.89
C ALA A 176 -42.67 39.68 -41.59
N LEU A 177 -41.62 39.50 -40.74
CA LEU A 177 -41.40 40.30 -39.53
C LEU A 177 -41.35 41.83 -39.89
N ASN A 178 -40.53 42.17 -40.86
CA ASN A 178 -40.41 43.59 -41.30
C ASN A 178 -41.70 44.15 -41.90
N ALA A 179 -42.42 43.36 -42.71
CA ALA A 179 -43.69 43.76 -43.32
C ALA A 179 -44.74 44.03 -42.24
N TYR A 180 -44.94 43.12 -41.26
CA TYR A 180 -45.95 43.30 -40.23
C TYR A 180 -45.52 44.30 -39.13
N HIS A 181 -44.20 44.48 -38.91
CA HIS A 181 -43.71 45.58 -38.08
C HIS A 181 -44.03 46.95 -38.62
N ASN A 182 -43.82 47.16 -39.91
CA ASN A 182 -44.18 48.48 -40.61
C ASN A 182 -45.67 48.79 -40.58
N LEU A 183 -46.52 47.75 -40.34
CA LEU A 183 -47.96 47.92 -40.21
C LEU A 183 -48.44 48.09 -38.76
N ASP A 184 -47.49 48.11 -37.78
CA ASP A 184 -47.76 48.22 -36.35
C ASP A 184 -48.64 47.08 -35.78
N TYR A 185 -48.61 45.89 -36.41
CA TYR A 185 -49.38 44.72 -35.95
C TYR A 185 -48.68 43.94 -34.88
N LEU A 186 -47.36 44.11 -34.70
CA LEU A 186 -46.55 43.36 -33.76
C LEU A 186 -46.51 44.09 -32.39
N ASP A 187 -46.33 43.26 -31.33
CA ASP A 187 -46.05 43.76 -29.99
C ASP A 187 -44.59 44.29 -29.89
N ASP A 188 -44.22 44.92 -28.78
CA ASP A 188 -42.86 45.41 -28.52
C ASP A 188 -41.80 44.32 -28.63
N ILE A 189 -42.15 43.07 -28.24
CA ILE A 189 -41.27 41.87 -28.32
C ILE A 189 -41.06 41.45 -29.78
N ARG A 190 -41.93 41.82 -30.74
CA ARG A 190 -41.94 41.52 -32.17
C ARG A 190 -41.93 40.01 -32.54
N GLU A 191 -41.04 39.20 -31.99
CA GLU A 191 -40.91 37.76 -32.25
C GLU A 191 -40.68 36.95 -30.97
N SER A 192 -41.00 35.66 -31.01
CA SER A 192 -40.73 34.68 -29.95
C SER A 192 -40.41 33.32 -30.58
N VAL A 193 -40.10 32.32 -29.75
CA VAL A 193 -39.95 30.94 -30.18
C VAL A 193 -40.98 30.08 -29.48
N VAL A 194 -41.80 29.39 -30.26
CA VAL A 194 -42.81 28.41 -29.77
C VAL A 194 -42.58 27.09 -30.51
N ASP A 195 -42.50 25.98 -29.79
CA ASP A 195 -42.24 24.65 -30.35
C ASP A 195 -41.04 24.61 -31.32
N ASN A 196 -39.93 25.23 -30.90
CA ASN A 196 -38.69 25.35 -31.68
C ASN A 196 -38.83 26.11 -33.04
N LYS A 197 -39.95 26.87 -33.24
CA LYS A 197 -40.20 27.70 -34.42
C LYS A 197 -40.22 29.17 -34.04
N ARG A 198 -39.66 30.01 -34.92
CA ARG A 198 -39.78 31.47 -34.78
C ARG A 198 -41.20 31.89 -35.12
N VAL A 199 -41.82 32.65 -34.26
CA VAL A 199 -43.19 33.14 -34.42
C VAL A 199 -43.27 34.66 -34.23
N LEU A 200 -44.17 35.30 -34.92
CA LEU A 200 -44.48 36.72 -34.76
C LEU A 200 -45.30 36.89 -33.47
N ALA A 201 -44.94 37.83 -32.64
CA ALA A 201 -45.72 38.28 -31.48
C ALA A 201 -46.73 39.36 -31.94
N VAL A 202 -47.93 38.94 -32.25
CA VAL A 202 -48.96 39.80 -32.83
C VAL A 202 -49.90 40.31 -31.75
N LYS A 203 -50.18 41.60 -31.72
CA LYS A 203 -51.23 42.22 -30.87
C LYS A 203 -52.56 41.50 -31.11
N ALA A 204 -53.25 41.03 -30.08
CA ALA A 204 -54.47 40.21 -30.20
C ALA A 204 -55.54 40.85 -31.09
N MET A 205 -55.65 42.19 -31.13
CA MET A 205 -56.57 42.94 -31.97
C MET A 205 -56.27 42.79 -33.47
N HIS A 206 -55.04 42.59 -33.87
CA HIS A 206 -54.56 42.37 -35.25
C HIS A 206 -54.42 40.90 -35.66
N ARG A 207 -54.84 39.94 -34.82
CA ARG A 207 -54.72 38.50 -35.06
C ARG A 207 -55.29 38.07 -36.43
N ARG A 208 -56.38 38.67 -36.88
CA ARG A 208 -57.05 38.33 -38.16
C ARG A 208 -56.33 38.94 -39.38
N ASN A 209 -55.53 39.95 -39.16
CA ASN A 209 -54.82 40.66 -40.22
C ASN A 209 -53.48 40.04 -40.58
N VAL A 210 -52.95 39.18 -39.71
CA VAL A 210 -51.70 38.44 -39.93
C VAL A 210 -52.01 37.02 -40.42
N LYS A 211 -51.61 36.77 -41.68
CA LYS A 211 -51.78 35.42 -42.27
C LYS A 211 -50.75 34.44 -41.73
N GLY A 212 -51.22 33.29 -41.23
CA GLY A 212 -50.36 32.28 -40.72
C GLY A 212 -51.07 31.32 -39.77
N ALA A 213 -50.30 30.34 -39.18
CA ALA A 213 -50.78 29.40 -38.20
C ALA A 213 -50.62 29.96 -36.77
N ILE A 214 -51.66 29.88 -35.96
CA ILE A 214 -51.63 30.26 -34.54
C ILE A 214 -50.94 29.13 -33.76
N MET A 215 -49.82 29.48 -33.11
CA MET A 215 -49.01 28.54 -32.33
C MET A 215 -49.27 28.68 -30.83
N GLY A 216 -49.99 29.73 -30.39
CA GLY A 216 -50.30 29.97 -28.98
C GLY A 216 -50.57 31.44 -28.69
N GLY A 217 -50.70 31.77 -27.40
CA GLY A 217 -50.92 33.14 -26.95
C GLY A 217 -50.26 33.44 -25.60
N SER A 218 -50.13 34.71 -25.25
CA SER A 218 -49.63 35.13 -23.92
C SER A 218 -50.62 34.78 -22.83
N LYS A 219 -50.17 34.63 -21.59
CA LYS A 219 -51.00 34.35 -20.40
C LYS A 219 -52.12 35.38 -20.22
N THR A 220 -51.91 36.61 -20.60
CA THR A 220 -52.89 37.71 -20.52
C THR A 220 -53.81 37.76 -21.74
N GLY A 221 -53.58 36.98 -22.77
CA GLY A 221 -54.33 37.00 -24.01
C GLY A 221 -54.09 38.22 -24.90
N SER A 222 -53.18 39.12 -24.53
CA SER A 222 -52.85 40.36 -25.27
C SER A 222 -52.01 40.11 -26.51
N ILE A 223 -51.27 38.99 -26.58
CA ILE A 223 -50.38 38.62 -27.69
C ILE A 223 -50.81 37.26 -28.23
N VAL A 224 -50.82 37.13 -29.53
CA VAL A 224 -51.00 35.83 -30.23
C VAL A 224 -49.72 35.52 -31.00
N TYR A 225 -49.18 34.34 -30.83
CA TYR A 225 -48.00 33.86 -31.53
C TYR A 225 -48.39 33.18 -32.84
N ILE A 226 -47.94 33.77 -33.96
CA ILE A 226 -48.31 33.30 -35.30
C ILE A 226 -47.07 32.94 -36.10
N GLU A 227 -47.01 31.69 -36.62
CA GLU A 227 -46.07 31.29 -37.66
C GLU A 227 -46.56 31.88 -39.01
N PRO A 228 -45.81 32.77 -39.69
CA PRO A 228 -46.26 33.41 -40.92
C PRO A 228 -46.52 32.40 -42.02
N GLU A 229 -47.55 32.69 -42.86
CA GLU A 229 -47.90 31.86 -44.01
C GLU A 229 -46.69 31.60 -44.93
N ALA A 230 -45.83 32.61 -45.10
CA ALA A 230 -44.64 32.58 -45.94
C ALA A 230 -43.61 31.54 -45.46
N THR A 231 -43.63 31.15 -44.18
CA THR A 231 -42.71 30.13 -43.60
C THR A 231 -43.32 28.76 -43.55
N LEU A 232 -44.64 28.60 -43.53
CA LEU A 232 -45.35 27.33 -43.32
C LEU A 232 -44.97 26.24 -44.32
N GLN A 233 -44.81 26.56 -45.60
CA GLN A 233 -44.43 25.59 -46.62
C GLN A 233 -43.01 25.09 -46.40
N HIS A 234 -42.08 25.99 -46.07
CA HIS A 234 -40.68 25.64 -45.79
C HIS A 234 -40.56 24.88 -44.47
N SER A 235 -41.39 25.18 -43.47
CA SER A 235 -41.42 24.43 -42.20
C SER A 235 -41.92 23.01 -42.42
N ARG A 236 -42.91 22.77 -43.30
CA ARG A 236 -43.32 21.39 -43.66
C ARG A 236 -42.24 20.64 -44.42
N GLU A 237 -41.58 21.28 -45.37
CA GLU A 237 -40.44 20.71 -46.10
C GLU A 237 -39.29 20.36 -45.16
N LEU A 238 -38.98 21.21 -44.18
CA LEU A 238 -37.98 20.97 -43.15
C LEU A 238 -38.33 19.73 -42.33
N ASN A 239 -39.57 19.63 -41.84
CA ASN A 239 -40.01 18.49 -41.05
C ASN A 239 -39.89 17.14 -41.82
N ASN A 240 -40.22 17.16 -43.13
CA ASN A 240 -40.07 15.98 -43.98
C ASN A 240 -38.59 15.59 -44.14
N LEU A 241 -37.72 16.58 -44.38
CA LEU A 241 -36.28 16.34 -44.51
C LEU A 241 -35.66 15.86 -43.18
N GLU A 242 -36.08 16.38 -42.05
CA GLU A 242 -35.62 15.94 -40.72
C GLU A 242 -36.12 14.52 -40.41
N TYR A 243 -37.33 14.13 -40.85
CA TYR A 243 -37.83 12.76 -40.77
C TYR A 243 -37.00 11.81 -41.64
N GLU A 244 -36.73 12.18 -42.91
CA GLU A 244 -35.89 11.39 -43.84
C GLU A 244 -34.46 11.27 -43.32
N GLU A 245 -33.91 12.33 -42.72
CA GLU A 245 -32.61 12.30 -42.03
C GLU A 245 -32.60 11.25 -40.90
N GLY A 246 -33.64 11.25 -40.06
CA GLY A 246 -33.79 10.27 -38.97
C GLY A 246 -33.84 8.81 -39.46
N GLU A 247 -34.64 8.56 -40.53
CA GLU A 247 -34.70 7.23 -41.12
C GLU A 247 -33.37 6.80 -41.74
N GLU A 248 -32.63 7.70 -42.38
CA GLU A 248 -31.33 7.37 -42.96
C GLU A 248 -30.28 7.14 -41.88
N VAL A 249 -30.30 7.90 -40.78
CA VAL A 249 -29.43 7.65 -39.61
C VAL A 249 -29.70 6.24 -39.04
N ILE A 250 -30.98 5.88 -38.87
CA ILE A 250 -31.35 4.53 -38.38
C ILE A 250 -30.84 3.46 -39.35
N ARG A 251 -30.97 3.66 -40.67
CA ARG A 251 -30.47 2.73 -41.67
C ARG A 251 -28.97 2.53 -41.56
N ILE A 252 -28.20 3.61 -41.43
CA ILE A 252 -26.76 3.59 -41.25
C ILE A 252 -26.39 2.85 -39.97
N LEU A 253 -27.06 3.15 -38.86
CA LEU A 253 -26.79 2.47 -37.56
C LEU A 253 -27.13 0.97 -37.64
N LYS A 254 -28.18 0.57 -38.36
CA LYS A 254 -28.49 -0.84 -38.61
C LYS A 254 -27.37 -1.53 -39.40
N GLU A 255 -26.85 -0.88 -40.43
CA GLU A 255 -25.75 -1.43 -41.22
C GLU A 255 -24.48 -1.66 -40.38
N VAL A 256 -24.09 -0.68 -39.56
CA VAL A 256 -22.96 -0.80 -38.64
C VAL A 256 -23.22 -1.91 -37.60
N THR A 257 -24.42 -1.96 -37.05
CA THR A 257 -24.78 -3.00 -36.08
C THR A 257 -24.71 -4.39 -36.67
N ASN A 258 -25.22 -4.59 -37.89
CA ASN A 258 -25.15 -5.86 -38.60
C ASN A 258 -23.71 -6.28 -38.91
N PHE A 259 -22.82 -5.34 -39.21
CA PHE A 259 -21.40 -5.59 -39.36
C PHE A 259 -20.74 -6.08 -38.05
N ILE A 260 -21.16 -5.54 -36.90
CA ILE A 260 -20.63 -5.89 -35.58
C ILE A 260 -21.16 -7.22 -35.05
N ARG A 261 -22.35 -7.66 -35.43
CA ARG A 261 -23.00 -8.90 -34.92
C ARG A 261 -22.09 -10.14 -34.94
N PRO A 262 -21.32 -10.44 -35.99
CA PRO A 262 -20.40 -11.58 -36.00
C PRO A 262 -19.28 -11.49 -34.95
N PHE A 263 -18.96 -10.28 -34.47
CA PHE A 263 -17.93 -10.05 -33.43
C PHE A 263 -18.46 -10.16 -32.02
N LYS A 264 -19.74 -10.48 -31.81
CA LYS A 264 -20.34 -10.62 -30.48
C LYS A 264 -19.56 -11.58 -29.56
N PRO A 265 -19.16 -12.81 -29.97
CA PRO A 265 -18.37 -13.68 -29.10
C PRO A 265 -17.03 -13.07 -28.68
N LEU A 266 -16.40 -12.32 -29.59
CA LEU A 266 -15.15 -11.59 -29.28
C LEU A 266 -15.38 -10.48 -28.24
N LEU A 267 -16.46 -9.72 -28.36
CA LEU A 267 -16.83 -8.67 -27.40
C LEU A 267 -17.20 -9.24 -26.02
N GLU A 268 -17.87 -10.40 -25.97
CA GLU A 268 -18.12 -11.14 -24.72
C GLU A 268 -16.80 -11.55 -24.07
N ASN A 269 -15.85 -12.07 -24.83
CA ASN A 269 -14.52 -12.41 -24.35
C ASN A 269 -13.76 -11.16 -23.84
N TYR A 270 -13.88 -10.03 -24.53
CA TYR A 270 -13.27 -8.77 -24.09
C TYR A 270 -13.80 -8.30 -22.75
N GLN A 271 -15.13 -8.31 -22.58
CA GLN A 271 -15.76 -7.96 -21.30
C GLN A 271 -15.34 -8.91 -20.18
N ALA A 272 -15.35 -10.22 -20.42
CA ALA A 272 -14.93 -11.23 -19.45
C ALA A 272 -13.44 -11.08 -19.08
N PHE A 273 -12.59 -10.83 -20.07
CA PHE A 273 -11.15 -10.59 -19.88
C PHE A 273 -10.89 -9.37 -19.02
N LEU A 274 -11.44 -8.20 -19.39
CA LEU A 274 -11.24 -6.96 -18.62
C LEU A 274 -11.80 -7.07 -17.21
N THR A 275 -12.94 -7.74 -17.02
CA THR A 275 -13.48 -8.03 -15.69
C THR A 275 -12.51 -8.87 -14.87
N THR A 276 -11.83 -9.85 -15.47
CA THR A 276 -10.84 -10.67 -14.77
C THR A 276 -9.58 -9.88 -14.44
N ILE A 277 -9.10 -9.06 -15.37
CA ILE A 277 -7.95 -8.14 -15.13
C ILE A 277 -8.28 -7.16 -14.00
N ASP A 278 -9.50 -6.63 -13.93
CA ASP A 278 -9.93 -5.74 -12.85
C ASP A 278 -9.87 -6.42 -11.48
N VAL A 279 -10.33 -7.69 -11.39
CA VAL A 279 -10.22 -8.48 -10.15
C VAL A 279 -8.77 -8.76 -9.78
N ILE A 280 -7.90 -9.12 -10.76
CA ILE A 280 -6.47 -9.32 -10.51
C ILE A 280 -5.84 -8.02 -10.01
N ALA A 281 -6.14 -6.90 -10.65
CA ALA A 281 -5.67 -5.57 -10.24
C ALA A 281 -6.14 -5.19 -8.83
N ALA A 282 -7.39 -5.50 -8.50
CA ALA A 282 -7.96 -5.24 -7.17
C ALA A 282 -7.26 -6.09 -6.09
N LYS A 283 -7.05 -7.40 -6.34
CA LYS A 283 -6.26 -8.27 -5.45
C LYS A 283 -4.84 -7.72 -5.26
N ALA A 284 -4.20 -7.25 -6.33
CA ALA A 284 -2.86 -6.69 -6.30
C ALA A 284 -2.80 -5.37 -5.50
N LYS A 285 -3.75 -4.46 -5.69
CA LYS A 285 -3.86 -3.20 -4.91
C LYS A 285 -4.09 -3.49 -3.43
N TYR A 286 -4.98 -4.44 -3.12
CA TYR A 286 -5.23 -4.88 -1.76
C TYR A 286 -3.97 -5.47 -1.13
N ALA A 287 -3.26 -6.35 -1.83
CA ALA A 287 -1.97 -6.88 -1.39
C ALA A 287 -0.96 -5.76 -1.11
N LYS A 288 -0.83 -4.78 -2.01
CA LYS A 288 0.07 -3.63 -1.82
C LYS A 288 -0.28 -2.82 -0.58
N SER A 289 -1.57 -2.63 -0.27
CA SER A 289 -2.03 -1.86 0.91
C SER A 289 -1.60 -2.47 2.24
N MET A 290 -1.38 -3.79 2.29
CA MET A 290 -0.96 -4.52 3.50
C MET A 290 0.43 -5.14 3.39
N ASN A 291 1.24 -4.75 2.39
CA ASN A 291 2.54 -5.34 2.07
C ASN A 291 2.47 -6.87 1.89
N GLY A 292 1.40 -7.34 1.24
CA GLY A 292 1.19 -8.76 0.96
C GLY A 292 2.17 -9.29 -0.08
N ILE A 293 2.70 -10.47 0.16
CA ILE A 293 3.64 -11.16 -0.71
C ILE A 293 3.13 -12.57 -1.07
N LEU A 294 3.75 -13.18 -2.06
CA LEU A 294 3.58 -14.60 -2.38
C LEU A 294 4.59 -15.42 -1.56
N PRO A 295 4.16 -16.18 -0.54
CA PRO A 295 5.07 -17.08 0.19
C PRO A 295 5.44 -18.30 -0.67
N GLU A 296 6.47 -19.04 -0.24
CA GLU A 296 6.82 -20.32 -0.87
C GLU A 296 5.68 -21.34 -0.66
N VAL A 297 4.98 -21.70 -1.75
CA VAL A 297 3.94 -22.75 -1.71
C VAL A 297 4.61 -24.12 -1.88
N THR A 298 4.68 -24.89 -0.78
CA THR A 298 5.38 -26.17 -0.73
C THR A 298 4.42 -27.35 -0.82
N GLU A 299 4.90 -28.49 -1.35
CA GLU A 299 4.19 -29.77 -1.30
C GLU A 299 4.42 -30.52 0.00
N LYS A 300 5.47 -30.15 0.73
CA LYS A 300 5.71 -30.70 2.06
C LYS A 300 4.62 -30.25 3.01
N ARG A 301 4.21 -31.14 3.89
CA ARG A 301 3.21 -30.83 4.93
C ARG A 301 3.85 -29.94 6.01
N GLU A 302 4.04 -28.67 5.66
CA GLU A 302 4.57 -27.65 6.56
C GLU A 302 3.91 -26.30 6.29
N MET A 303 3.61 -25.59 7.37
CA MET A 303 3.20 -24.19 7.34
C MET A 303 4.11 -23.43 8.31
N HIS A 304 4.85 -22.48 7.79
CA HIS A 304 5.65 -21.57 8.59
C HIS A 304 5.31 -20.13 8.21
N LEU A 305 4.38 -19.54 8.91
CA LEU A 305 4.02 -18.14 8.80
C LEU A 305 4.95 -17.34 9.72
N ARG A 306 5.83 -16.57 9.13
CA ARG A 306 6.74 -15.70 9.86
C ARG A 306 6.26 -14.27 9.75
N ASP A 307 6.24 -13.55 10.88
CA ASP A 307 5.81 -12.15 10.97
C ASP A 307 4.47 -11.91 10.27
N ALA A 308 3.50 -12.80 10.50
CA ALA A 308 2.18 -12.76 9.90
C ALA A 308 1.28 -11.71 10.56
N TYR A 309 0.70 -10.82 9.78
CA TYR A 309 -0.25 -9.83 10.24
C TYR A 309 -1.68 -10.24 9.92
N HIS A 310 -2.62 -9.97 10.83
CA HIS A 310 -4.04 -10.11 10.54
C HIS A 310 -4.46 -9.00 9.57
N PRO A 311 -4.92 -9.30 8.34
CA PRO A 311 -5.14 -8.29 7.30
C PRO A 311 -6.07 -7.16 7.72
N LEU A 312 -7.26 -7.51 8.24
CA LEU A 312 -8.27 -6.53 8.65
C LEU A 312 -7.79 -5.66 9.83
N LEU A 313 -7.13 -6.29 10.81
CA LEU A 313 -6.58 -5.57 11.95
C LEU A 313 -5.43 -4.64 11.52
N TYR A 314 -4.54 -5.12 10.64
CA TYR A 314 -3.43 -4.34 10.11
C TYR A 314 -3.91 -3.07 9.40
N LEU A 315 -4.86 -3.21 8.49
CA LEU A 315 -5.41 -2.06 7.74
C LEU A 315 -6.19 -1.09 8.64
N ASN A 316 -6.94 -1.60 9.63
CA ASN A 316 -7.65 -0.75 10.59
C ASN A 316 -6.69 0.04 11.46
N ASN A 317 -5.67 -0.61 12.03
CA ASN A 317 -4.67 0.03 12.87
C ASN A 317 -3.80 1.02 12.06
N LEU A 318 -3.51 0.72 10.78
CA LEU A 318 -2.81 1.64 9.90
C LEU A 318 -3.58 2.97 9.74
N LYS A 319 -4.92 2.89 9.57
CA LYS A 319 -5.79 4.08 9.50
C LYS A 319 -5.78 4.86 10.82
N LYS A 320 -5.72 4.17 11.96
CA LYS A 320 -5.67 4.77 13.31
C LYS A 320 -4.26 5.19 13.75
N LYS A 321 -3.24 4.87 12.97
CA LYS A 321 -1.80 5.03 13.32
C LYS A 321 -1.39 4.23 14.57
N GLU A 322 -2.06 3.12 14.81
CA GLU A 322 -1.75 2.18 15.89
C GLU A 322 -0.83 1.07 15.40
N LYS A 323 -0.06 0.50 16.33
CA LYS A 323 0.87 -0.59 16.01
C LYS A 323 0.15 -1.93 15.98
N THR A 324 0.34 -2.71 14.92
CA THR A 324 -0.08 -4.11 14.84
C THR A 324 1.11 -5.02 15.12
N PHE A 325 0.89 -6.05 15.94
CA PHE A 325 1.94 -7.02 16.30
C PHE A 325 1.84 -8.25 15.40
N PRO A 326 2.92 -8.62 14.70
CA PRO A 326 2.94 -9.82 13.88
C PRO A 326 3.04 -11.08 14.71
N GLN A 327 2.56 -12.21 14.16
CA GLN A 327 2.61 -13.53 14.76
C GLN A 327 3.54 -14.45 13.94
N THR A 328 4.34 -15.25 14.62
CA THR A 328 5.14 -16.29 13.96
C THR A 328 4.66 -17.65 14.42
N ILE A 329 4.15 -18.45 13.49
CA ILE A 329 3.54 -19.76 13.76
C ILE A 329 4.12 -20.79 12.81
N ALA A 330 4.55 -21.91 13.36
CA ALA A 330 5.10 -23.03 12.60
C ALA A 330 4.36 -24.32 12.93
N LEU A 331 3.67 -24.86 11.94
CA LEU A 331 3.10 -26.19 11.93
C LEU A 331 3.94 -27.08 11.02
N LYS A 332 4.52 -28.15 11.56
CA LYS A 332 5.36 -29.11 10.85
C LYS A 332 4.96 -30.53 11.22
N ASN A 333 5.51 -31.51 10.53
CA ASN A 333 5.25 -32.92 10.92
C ASN A 333 5.58 -33.21 12.38
N ASP A 334 6.61 -32.56 12.94
CA ASP A 334 7.03 -32.73 14.34
C ASP A 334 6.22 -31.89 15.33
N SER A 335 5.40 -30.95 14.84
CA SER A 335 4.55 -30.07 15.63
C SER A 335 3.26 -29.75 14.88
N ARG A 336 2.42 -30.78 14.69
CA ARG A 336 1.19 -30.67 13.88
C ARG A 336 0.07 -29.93 14.60
N ILE A 337 0.04 -30.04 15.93
CA ILE A 337 -1.02 -29.44 16.75
C ILE A 337 -0.41 -28.46 17.74
N ILE A 338 -0.90 -27.24 17.73
CA ILE A 338 -0.50 -26.19 18.67
C ILE A 338 -1.64 -25.93 19.65
N VAL A 339 -1.34 -26.06 20.96
CA VAL A 339 -2.27 -25.76 22.05
C VAL A 339 -1.90 -24.41 22.67
N ILE A 340 -2.66 -23.37 22.32
CA ILE A 340 -2.41 -21.99 22.79
C ILE A 340 -3.12 -21.77 24.11
N SER A 341 -2.37 -21.29 25.10
CA SER A 341 -2.90 -20.90 26.40
C SER A 341 -2.42 -19.50 26.81
N GLY A 342 -2.98 -18.94 27.86
CA GLY A 342 -2.69 -17.56 28.30
C GLY A 342 -3.95 -16.78 28.62
N PRO A 343 -3.85 -15.49 29.00
CA PRO A 343 -5.01 -14.65 29.35
C PRO A 343 -5.91 -14.41 28.12
N ASN A 344 -7.23 -14.16 28.37
CA ASN A 344 -8.20 -13.96 27.28
C ASN A 344 -7.87 -12.71 26.44
N ALA A 345 -7.45 -11.63 27.06
CA ALA A 345 -7.03 -10.41 26.36
C ALA A 345 -5.72 -10.55 25.59
N GLY A 346 -5.02 -11.69 25.65
CA GLY A 346 -3.70 -11.90 25.05
C GLY A 346 -3.68 -11.97 23.51
N GLY A 347 -4.84 -12.10 22.85
CA GLY A 347 -4.93 -12.20 21.39
C GLY A 347 -4.98 -13.62 20.84
N LYS A 348 -5.37 -14.64 21.66
CA LYS A 348 -5.48 -16.06 21.26
C LYS A 348 -6.37 -16.25 20.04
N SER A 349 -7.61 -15.76 20.10
CA SER A 349 -8.61 -15.86 19.02
C SER A 349 -8.17 -15.12 17.75
N ILE A 350 -7.53 -13.98 17.89
CA ILE A 350 -6.95 -13.23 16.76
C ILE A 350 -5.84 -14.04 16.08
N THR A 351 -5.04 -14.77 16.85
CA THR A 351 -3.99 -15.63 16.28
C THR A 351 -4.58 -16.77 15.44
N LEU A 352 -5.65 -17.43 15.92
CA LEU A 352 -6.38 -18.44 15.13
C LEU A 352 -6.96 -17.83 13.85
N LYS A 353 -7.69 -16.71 14.00
CA LYS A 353 -8.26 -15.98 12.85
C LYS A 353 -7.19 -15.58 11.84
N THR A 354 -6.01 -15.13 12.31
CA THR A 354 -4.89 -14.77 11.42
C THR A 354 -4.47 -15.96 10.57
N VAL A 355 -4.19 -17.10 11.19
CA VAL A 355 -3.76 -18.31 10.45
C VAL A 355 -4.82 -18.76 9.46
N GLY A 356 -6.08 -18.86 9.92
CA GLY A 356 -7.19 -19.30 9.08
C GLY A 356 -7.46 -18.37 7.90
N LEU A 357 -7.54 -17.06 8.17
CA LEU A 357 -7.82 -16.05 7.15
C LEU A 357 -6.70 -15.97 6.11
N LEU A 358 -5.43 -15.96 6.53
CA LEU A 358 -4.30 -15.95 5.60
C LEU A 358 -4.28 -17.20 4.72
N GLN A 359 -4.61 -18.37 5.28
CA GLN A 359 -4.71 -19.61 4.52
C GLN A 359 -5.85 -19.57 3.50
N VAL A 360 -7.04 -19.09 3.90
CA VAL A 360 -8.17 -18.90 2.99
C VAL A 360 -7.86 -17.90 1.88
N MET A 361 -7.26 -16.76 2.23
CA MET A 361 -6.85 -15.76 1.25
C MET A 361 -5.88 -16.33 0.22
N LEU A 362 -4.83 -17.02 0.69
CA LEU A 362 -3.87 -17.65 -0.20
C LEU A 362 -4.55 -18.67 -1.12
N GLN A 363 -5.42 -19.53 -0.59
CA GLN A 363 -6.16 -20.52 -1.38
C GLN A 363 -7.27 -19.92 -2.26
N SER A 364 -7.54 -18.62 -2.12
CA SER A 364 -8.40 -17.82 -3.00
C SER A 364 -7.60 -16.98 -4.03
N GLY A 365 -6.30 -17.24 -4.18
CA GLY A 365 -5.44 -16.54 -5.13
C GLY A 365 -5.09 -15.10 -4.71
N MET A 366 -5.03 -14.83 -3.41
CA MET A 366 -4.62 -13.53 -2.85
C MET A 366 -3.27 -13.64 -2.19
N LEU A 367 -2.44 -12.60 -2.28
CA LEU A 367 -1.18 -12.49 -1.57
C LEU A 367 -1.45 -12.11 -0.11
N ILE A 368 -0.54 -12.53 0.79
CA ILE A 368 -0.74 -12.40 2.24
C ILE A 368 0.36 -11.61 2.93
N PRO A 369 0.06 -10.86 4.01
CA PRO A 369 1.03 -10.05 4.75
C PRO A 369 1.89 -10.90 5.69
N VAL A 370 2.94 -11.47 5.15
CA VAL A 370 3.90 -12.33 5.87
C VAL A 370 5.33 -12.00 5.43
N HIS A 371 6.32 -12.51 6.15
CA HIS A 371 7.72 -12.37 5.76
C HIS A 371 8.06 -13.28 4.56
N GLU A 372 8.98 -12.86 3.69
CA GLU A 372 9.41 -13.55 2.47
C GLU A 372 9.82 -15.01 2.68
N ARG A 373 10.39 -15.34 3.83
CA ARG A 373 10.80 -16.69 4.19
C ARG A 373 9.68 -17.57 4.74
N SER A 374 8.44 -17.17 4.56
CA SER A 374 7.29 -17.97 4.96
C SER A 374 7.05 -19.09 3.96
N LYS A 375 6.66 -20.27 4.49
CA LYS A 375 6.31 -21.44 3.69
C LYS A 375 4.91 -21.89 4.03
N VAL A 376 4.13 -22.24 3.03
CA VAL A 376 2.74 -22.63 3.21
C VAL A 376 2.42 -23.84 2.35
N CYS A 377 1.80 -24.87 2.96
CA CYS A 377 1.18 -25.97 2.24
C CYS A 377 -0.31 -25.69 1.98
N LEU A 378 -0.91 -26.41 1.07
CA LEU A 378 -2.33 -26.31 0.77
C LEU A 378 -3.09 -27.38 1.56
N PHE A 379 -4.24 -26.98 2.12
CA PHE A 379 -5.14 -27.87 2.83
C PHE A 379 -6.38 -28.19 1.98
N ASP A 380 -6.80 -29.44 1.97
CA ASP A 380 -8.05 -29.83 1.31
C ASP A 380 -9.26 -29.31 2.08
N ARG A 381 -9.13 -29.13 3.41
CA ARG A 381 -10.18 -28.62 4.29
C ARG A 381 -9.61 -27.69 5.35
N ILE A 382 -10.35 -26.65 5.62
CA ILE A 382 -10.15 -25.78 6.77
C ILE A 382 -11.42 -25.83 7.60
N LEU A 383 -11.32 -26.28 8.85
CA LEU A 383 -12.43 -26.41 9.78
C LEU A 383 -12.25 -25.38 10.90
N SER A 384 -13.23 -24.51 11.10
CA SER A 384 -13.19 -23.48 12.15
C SER A 384 -14.35 -23.61 13.12
N ASP A 385 -14.07 -23.39 14.40
CA ASP A 385 -15.05 -23.12 15.45
C ASP A 385 -14.52 -21.97 16.28
N ILE A 386 -14.76 -20.75 15.82
CA ILE A 386 -14.21 -19.50 16.37
C ILE A 386 -15.37 -18.54 16.64
N GLY A 387 -15.39 -17.96 17.85
CA GLY A 387 -16.37 -16.97 18.27
C GLY A 387 -17.56 -17.55 19.03
N ASP A 388 -18.39 -16.65 19.63
CA ASP A 388 -19.59 -16.99 20.37
C ASP A 388 -20.78 -17.09 19.40
N ASN A 389 -21.06 -18.31 18.94
CA ASN A 389 -22.22 -18.59 18.09
C ASN A 389 -23.52 -18.58 18.90
N GLN A 390 -23.86 -17.47 19.53
CA GLN A 390 -25.13 -17.21 20.20
C GLN A 390 -26.16 -16.69 19.18
N SER A 391 -26.51 -17.47 18.16
CA SER A 391 -27.63 -17.08 17.30
C SER A 391 -28.93 -17.52 17.97
N ILE A 392 -29.81 -16.57 18.23
CA ILE A 392 -31.19 -16.78 18.72
C ILE A 392 -31.99 -17.67 17.77
N GLU A 393 -31.60 -17.70 16.50
CA GLU A 393 -32.29 -18.46 15.45
C GLU A 393 -32.17 -19.99 15.57
N ASN A 394 -31.18 -20.54 16.26
CA ASN A 394 -30.91 -21.98 16.28
C ASN A 394 -31.45 -22.74 17.51
N HIS A 395 -32.10 -22.11 18.47
CA HIS A 395 -32.72 -22.72 19.68
C HIS A 395 -31.87 -23.76 20.43
N LEU A 396 -30.58 -23.92 20.06
CA LEU A 396 -29.66 -24.88 20.69
C LEU A 396 -28.82 -24.16 21.71
N SER A 397 -28.57 -24.79 22.86
CA SER A 397 -27.57 -24.28 23.78
C SER A 397 -26.20 -24.21 23.09
N THR A 398 -25.37 -23.22 23.42
CA THR A 398 -24.02 -23.02 22.85
C THR A 398 -23.20 -24.32 22.86
N TYR A 399 -23.34 -25.12 23.93
CA TYR A 399 -22.65 -26.40 24.02
C TYR A 399 -23.13 -27.45 23.03
N SER A 400 -24.45 -27.62 22.85
CA SER A 400 -25.02 -28.55 21.87
C SER A 400 -24.61 -28.20 20.43
N TYR A 401 -24.52 -26.90 20.13
CA TYR A 401 -24.01 -26.46 18.84
C TYR A 401 -22.54 -26.83 18.64
N ARG A 402 -21.66 -26.57 19.64
CA ARG A 402 -20.24 -26.98 19.60
C ARG A 402 -20.08 -28.48 19.43
N LEU A 403 -20.87 -29.30 20.11
CA LEU A 403 -20.86 -30.75 19.93
C LEU A 403 -21.26 -31.19 18.52
N LYS A 404 -22.23 -30.51 17.90
CA LYS A 404 -22.61 -30.76 16.51
C LYS A 404 -21.45 -30.41 15.55
N GLN A 405 -20.73 -29.33 15.80
CA GLN A 405 -19.53 -28.97 15.03
C GLN A 405 -18.42 -29.99 15.22
N MET A 406 -18.16 -30.45 16.45
CA MET A 406 -17.16 -31.48 16.73
C MET A 406 -17.50 -32.79 16.01
N ASN A 407 -18.76 -33.19 15.98
CA ASN A 407 -19.20 -34.38 15.20
C ASN A 407 -18.92 -34.18 13.70
N TYR A 408 -19.15 -32.99 13.17
CA TYR A 408 -18.78 -32.65 11.78
C TYR A 408 -17.26 -32.74 11.57
N PHE A 409 -16.45 -32.18 12.49
CA PHE A 409 -14.98 -32.26 12.43
C PHE A 409 -14.50 -33.70 12.49
N LEU A 410 -15.04 -34.50 13.40
CA LEU A 410 -14.74 -35.93 13.50
C LEU A 410 -15.04 -36.72 12.21
N LYS A 411 -16.07 -36.34 11.45
CA LYS A 411 -16.40 -37.00 10.17
C LYS A 411 -15.49 -36.53 9.02
N LYS A 412 -15.01 -35.29 9.03
CA LYS A 412 -14.35 -34.65 7.89
C LYS A 412 -12.85 -34.50 8.03
N CYS A 413 -12.32 -34.54 9.26
CA CYS A 413 -10.91 -34.37 9.57
C CYS A 413 -10.05 -35.51 9.00
N ASN A 414 -8.97 -35.17 8.34
CA ASN A 414 -7.96 -36.09 7.81
C ASN A 414 -6.58 -35.39 7.79
N LYS A 415 -5.57 -36.08 7.33
CA LYS A 415 -4.18 -35.59 7.26
C LYS A 415 -3.97 -34.30 6.42
N LYS A 416 -4.90 -33.94 5.54
CA LYS A 416 -4.88 -32.70 4.74
C LYS A 416 -5.85 -31.63 5.27
N THR A 417 -6.20 -31.73 6.54
CA THR A 417 -7.12 -30.80 7.20
C THR A 417 -6.36 -29.88 8.14
N LEU A 418 -6.68 -28.59 8.12
CA LEU A 418 -6.36 -27.62 9.16
C LEU A 418 -7.60 -27.35 10.00
N PHE A 419 -7.55 -27.64 11.31
CA PHE A 419 -8.59 -27.28 12.24
C PHE A 419 -8.20 -26.13 13.16
N LEU A 420 -9.14 -25.23 13.44
CA LEU A 420 -8.98 -24.01 14.24
C LEU A 420 -10.11 -23.94 15.24
N ILE A 421 -9.84 -24.19 16.52
CA ILE A 421 -10.88 -24.25 17.55
C ILE A 421 -10.54 -23.28 18.67
N ASP A 422 -11.45 -22.34 18.92
CA ASP A 422 -11.30 -21.38 20.01
C ASP A 422 -12.02 -21.85 21.27
N GLU A 423 -11.38 -21.64 22.42
CA GLU A 423 -11.88 -22.03 23.75
C GLU A 423 -12.35 -23.50 23.80
N PHE A 424 -11.49 -24.44 23.34
CA PHE A 424 -11.85 -25.83 23.17
C PHE A 424 -12.30 -26.48 24.48
N GLY A 425 -13.50 -27.08 24.47
CA GLY A 425 -14.12 -27.79 25.59
C GLY A 425 -15.02 -26.93 26.49
N THR A 426 -15.08 -25.59 26.28
CA THR A 426 -15.92 -24.72 27.10
C THR A 426 -17.41 -24.84 26.79
N GLY A 427 -18.27 -24.39 27.72
CA GLY A 427 -19.74 -24.36 27.57
C GLY A 427 -20.48 -25.46 28.32
N SER A 428 -19.77 -26.34 29.04
CA SER A 428 -20.30 -27.39 29.91
C SER A 428 -19.55 -27.43 31.24
N ASP A 429 -19.82 -28.44 32.06
CA ASP A 429 -19.01 -28.71 33.26
C ASP A 429 -17.53 -28.81 32.91
N PRO A 430 -16.66 -28.12 33.64
CA PRO A 430 -15.22 -28.05 33.31
C PRO A 430 -14.50 -29.38 33.24
N GLU A 431 -14.88 -30.37 34.09
CA GLU A 431 -14.22 -31.66 34.12
C GLU A 431 -14.70 -32.55 32.96
N LEU A 432 -16.02 -32.63 32.79
CA LEU A 432 -16.62 -33.42 31.71
C LEU A 432 -16.30 -32.84 30.32
N GLY A 433 -16.41 -31.53 30.15
CA GLY A 433 -16.07 -30.84 28.91
C GLY A 433 -14.58 -30.94 28.57
N GLY A 434 -13.72 -30.87 29.58
CA GLY A 434 -12.28 -31.06 29.44
C GLY A 434 -11.91 -32.47 28.99
N ALA A 435 -12.50 -33.53 29.61
CA ALA A 435 -12.26 -34.91 29.23
C ALA A 435 -12.72 -35.25 27.81
N LEU A 436 -13.88 -34.70 27.43
CA LEU A 436 -14.42 -34.88 26.05
C LEU A 436 -13.55 -34.18 25.01
N ALA A 437 -13.09 -32.95 25.30
CA ALA A 437 -12.19 -32.21 24.42
C ALA A 437 -10.84 -32.94 24.26
N GLU A 438 -10.31 -33.50 25.31
CA GLU A 438 -9.09 -34.34 25.26
C GLU A 438 -9.25 -35.51 24.31
N THR A 439 -10.36 -36.28 24.47
CA THR A 439 -10.66 -37.43 23.61
C THR A 439 -10.81 -37.00 22.12
N PHE A 440 -11.49 -35.86 21.84
CA PHE A 440 -11.59 -35.36 20.47
C PHE A 440 -10.22 -34.95 19.90
N LEU A 441 -9.37 -34.34 20.71
CA LEU A 441 -8.04 -33.93 20.29
C LEU A 441 -7.14 -35.17 19.99
N GLU A 442 -7.27 -36.24 20.74
CA GLU A 442 -6.60 -37.52 20.44
C GLU A 442 -7.06 -38.09 19.09
N VAL A 443 -8.32 -38.06 18.77
CA VAL A 443 -8.81 -38.50 17.45
C VAL A 443 -8.25 -37.63 16.31
N PHE A 444 -8.13 -36.31 16.49
CA PHE A 444 -7.52 -35.45 15.48
C PHE A 444 -6.01 -35.70 15.34
N TYR A 445 -5.36 -36.03 16.46
CA TYR A 445 -3.95 -36.42 16.48
C TYR A 445 -3.70 -37.74 15.72
N ASP A 446 -4.52 -38.76 15.96
CA ASP A 446 -4.42 -40.08 15.31
C ASP A 446 -4.68 -39.98 13.80
N ARG A 447 -5.50 -38.99 13.35
CA ARG A 447 -5.73 -38.70 11.93
C ARG A 447 -4.63 -37.86 11.28
N GLU A 448 -3.58 -37.58 12.00
CA GLU A 448 -2.45 -36.77 11.52
C GLU A 448 -2.85 -35.38 11.01
N ALA A 449 -3.93 -34.79 11.49
CA ALA A 449 -4.37 -33.47 11.07
C ALA A 449 -3.46 -32.37 11.62
N PHE A 450 -3.43 -31.24 10.92
CA PHE A 450 -2.86 -30.00 11.44
C PHE A 450 -3.93 -29.22 12.20
N GLY A 451 -3.55 -28.60 13.32
CA GLY A 451 -4.51 -27.79 14.04
C GLY A 451 -3.93 -26.82 15.04
N ILE A 452 -4.72 -25.81 15.35
CA ILE A 452 -4.44 -24.86 16.42
C ILE A 452 -5.69 -24.75 17.28
N ILE A 453 -5.52 -24.95 18.56
CA ILE A 453 -6.61 -24.77 19.53
C ILE A 453 -6.21 -23.77 20.59
N THR A 454 -7.18 -23.05 21.14
CA THR A 454 -7.01 -22.30 22.37
C THR A 454 -7.75 -22.99 23.51
N THR A 455 -7.20 -22.97 24.70
CA THR A 455 -7.83 -23.59 25.84
C THR A 455 -7.43 -22.99 27.18
N HIS A 456 -8.33 -23.12 28.14
CA HIS A 456 -8.09 -22.85 29.56
C HIS A 456 -7.88 -24.13 30.37
N TYR A 457 -8.11 -25.31 29.78
CA TYR A 457 -8.04 -26.58 30.47
C TYR A 457 -6.61 -27.09 30.63
N SER A 458 -6.28 -27.49 31.87
CA SER A 458 -4.94 -28.00 32.22
C SER A 458 -4.64 -29.35 31.61
N ASN A 459 -5.64 -30.26 31.48
CA ASN A 459 -5.49 -31.58 30.86
C ASN A 459 -5.03 -31.49 29.39
N LEU A 460 -5.58 -30.58 28.60
CA LEU A 460 -5.16 -30.37 27.21
C LEU A 460 -3.71 -29.84 27.10
N LYS A 461 -3.28 -29.02 28.08
CA LYS A 461 -1.88 -28.55 28.16
C LYS A 461 -0.93 -29.70 28.52
N LEU A 462 -1.38 -30.61 29.40
CA LEU A 462 -0.61 -31.81 29.78
C LEU A 462 -0.51 -32.75 28.59
N LEU A 463 -1.61 -33.09 27.95
CA LEU A 463 -1.65 -33.92 26.74
C LEU A 463 -0.68 -33.40 25.67
N ALA A 464 -0.60 -32.09 25.47
CA ALA A 464 0.32 -31.47 24.50
C ALA A 464 1.81 -31.59 24.93
N ASN A 465 2.12 -31.88 26.19
CA ASN A 465 3.48 -32.18 26.63
C ASN A 465 3.80 -33.69 26.55
N GLU A 466 2.80 -34.54 26.62
CA GLU A 466 2.93 -36.01 26.62
C GLU A 466 2.99 -36.60 25.20
N LYS A 467 2.20 -36.04 24.28
CA LYS A 467 2.13 -36.52 22.89
C LYS A 467 3.24 -35.89 22.05
N GLU A 468 4.00 -36.69 21.33
CA GLU A 468 4.88 -36.23 20.25
C GLU A 468 4.03 -35.45 19.22
N HIS A 469 4.60 -34.58 18.43
CA HIS A 469 3.90 -33.82 17.42
C HIS A 469 2.82 -32.83 17.92
N MET A 470 2.62 -32.69 19.23
CA MET A 470 1.88 -31.62 19.85
C MET A 470 2.82 -30.63 20.53
N ILE A 471 2.49 -29.36 20.53
CA ILE A 471 3.29 -28.35 21.18
C ILE A 471 2.40 -27.35 21.92
N ASN A 472 2.77 -27.04 23.15
CA ASN A 472 2.15 -25.91 23.85
C ASN A 472 2.64 -24.57 23.32
N ALA A 473 1.78 -23.56 23.36
CA ALA A 473 2.12 -22.19 23.04
C ALA A 473 1.53 -21.25 24.10
N ASN A 474 2.26 -20.17 24.35
CA ASN A 474 1.87 -19.14 25.31
C ASN A 474 1.75 -17.79 24.64
N MET A 475 0.65 -17.09 24.90
CA MET A 475 0.53 -15.67 24.57
C MET A 475 1.20 -14.85 25.68
N LEU A 476 2.26 -14.12 25.32
CA LEU A 476 3.02 -13.34 26.28
C LEU A 476 2.19 -12.19 26.84
N PHE A 477 2.39 -11.99 28.15
CA PHE A 477 1.72 -10.96 28.93
C PHE A 477 2.76 -10.25 29.81
N ASP A 478 2.76 -8.92 29.86
CA ASP A 478 3.68 -8.20 30.73
C ASP A 478 3.14 -8.20 32.15
N GLU A 479 3.82 -8.91 33.04
CA GLU A 479 3.43 -9.03 34.44
C GLU A 479 3.47 -7.71 35.22
N ARG A 480 4.24 -6.71 34.76
CA ARG A 480 4.36 -5.44 35.46
C ARG A 480 3.24 -4.48 35.09
N SER A 481 3.01 -4.29 33.77
CA SER A 481 1.93 -3.46 33.26
C SER A 481 0.57 -4.18 33.29
N LEU A 482 0.57 -5.52 33.41
CA LEU A 482 -0.57 -6.39 33.21
C LEU A 482 -1.25 -6.12 31.85
N GLU A 483 -0.44 -5.97 30.80
CA GLU A 483 -0.90 -5.70 29.45
C GLU A 483 -0.49 -6.84 28.50
N PRO A 484 -1.31 -7.14 27.48
CA PRO A 484 -0.98 -8.14 26.50
C PRO A 484 0.17 -7.65 25.63
N MET A 485 1.18 -8.51 25.42
CA MET A 485 2.28 -8.25 24.48
C MET A 485 1.94 -8.66 23.05
N TYR A 486 0.82 -9.33 22.85
CA TYR A 486 0.35 -9.86 21.54
C TYR A 486 1.41 -10.68 20.79
N LYS A 487 2.27 -11.39 21.51
CA LYS A 487 3.34 -12.22 20.95
C LYS A 487 3.16 -13.67 21.42
N ILE A 488 3.15 -14.61 20.46
CA ILE A 488 3.09 -16.04 20.74
C ILE A 488 4.50 -16.62 20.90
N VAL A 489 4.67 -17.53 21.86
CA VAL A 489 5.90 -18.29 22.10
C VAL A 489 5.56 -19.76 22.11
N LEU A 490 6.19 -20.53 21.21
CA LEU A 490 6.02 -21.97 21.09
C LEU A 490 6.87 -22.71 22.13
N GLY A 491 6.44 -23.93 22.52
CA GLY A 491 7.16 -24.83 23.43
C GLY A 491 6.84 -24.63 24.91
N GLN A 492 5.86 -23.79 25.25
CA GLN A 492 5.50 -23.57 26.66
C GLN A 492 3.98 -23.36 26.82
N ALA A 493 3.43 -23.94 27.89
CA ALA A 493 2.06 -23.63 28.31
C ALA A 493 1.99 -22.27 29.00
N GLY A 494 0.91 -21.50 28.71
CA GLY A 494 0.62 -20.22 29.33
C GLY A 494 -0.19 -20.34 30.62
N SER A 495 0.06 -19.42 31.58
CA SER A 495 -0.83 -19.20 32.72
C SER A 495 -1.99 -18.30 32.34
N SER A 496 -3.15 -18.49 32.97
CA SER A 496 -4.33 -17.67 32.70
C SER A 496 -4.26 -16.27 33.35
N PHE A 497 -3.34 -16.06 34.31
CA PHE A 497 -3.18 -14.80 35.09
C PHE A 497 -4.51 -14.24 35.64
N THR A 498 -5.46 -15.11 35.91
CA THR A 498 -6.84 -14.74 36.32
C THR A 498 -6.86 -13.85 37.56
N PHE A 499 -6.05 -14.17 38.55
CA PHE A 499 -6.00 -13.40 39.79
C PHE A 499 -5.29 -12.05 39.66
N GLU A 500 -4.28 -12.00 38.85
CA GLU A 500 -3.51 -10.79 38.53
C GLU A 500 -4.38 -9.81 37.73
N VAL A 501 -5.12 -10.33 36.75
CA VAL A 501 -6.09 -9.54 35.97
C VAL A 501 -7.24 -9.04 36.84
N ALA A 502 -7.76 -9.88 37.76
CA ALA A 502 -8.76 -9.49 38.71
C ALA A 502 -8.29 -8.34 39.62
N GLN A 503 -7.03 -8.42 40.07
CA GLN A 503 -6.41 -7.38 40.88
C GLN A 503 -6.27 -6.05 40.11
N LYS A 504 -5.88 -6.09 38.85
CA LYS A 504 -5.78 -4.91 37.96
C LYS A 504 -7.14 -4.23 37.81
N ASN A 505 -8.19 -5.04 37.67
CA ASN A 505 -9.58 -4.52 37.56
C ASN A 505 -10.18 -4.06 38.89
N GLY A 506 -9.35 -3.88 39.93
CA GLY A 506 -9.78 -3.26 41.19
C GLY A 506 -10.47 -4.21 42.17
N ILE A 507 -10.45 -5.55 41.94
CA ILE A 507 -10.99 -6.51 42.91
C ILE A 507 -10.10 -6.53 44.15
N PRO A 508 -10.65 -6.32 45.37
CA PRO A 508 -9.87 -6.27 46.60
C PRO A 508 -9.06 -7.54 46.85
N TYR A 509 -7.81 -7.37 47.24
CA TYR A 509 -6.86 -8.45 47.46
C TYR A 509 -7.32 -9.53 48.48
N ASN A 510 -8.11 -9.12 49.51
CA ASN A 510 -8.71 -10.04 50.47
C ASN A 510 -9.70 -11.02 49.82
N LEU A 511 -10.49 -10.56 48.82
CA LEU A 511 -11.43 -11.42 48.07
C LEU A 511 -10.67 -12.38 47.18
N ILE A 512 -9.62 -11.90 46.50
CA ILE A 512 -8.75 -12.72 45.67
C ILE A 512 -8.11 -13.83 46.50
N ASN A 513 -7.57 -13.50 47.69
CA ASN A 513 -6.99 -14.49 48.58
C ASN A 513 -8.00 -15.50 49.09
N LYS A 514 -9.21 -15.07 49.37
CA LYS A 514 -10.33 -15.95 49.81
C LYS A 514 -10.72 -16.89 48.65
N SER A 515 -10.69 -16.42 47.39
CA SER A 515 -10.93 -17.25 46.20
C SER A 515 -9.79 -18.27 45.98
N LYS A 516 -8.53 -17.82 46.13
CA LYS A 516 -7.36 -18.73 46.01
C LYS A 516 -7.43 -19.89 47.02
N LYS A 517 -7.95 -19.71 48.23
CA LYS A 517 -8.11 -20.76 49.22
C LYS A 517 -9.19 -21.78 48.88
N LYS A 518 -10.15 -21.46 47.99
CA LYS A 518 -11.23 -22.37 47.57
C LYS A 518 -10.83 -23.29 46.43
N ILE A 519 -9.70 -23.03 45.78
CA ILE A 519 -9.23 -23.84 44.66
C ILE A 519 -8.36 -25.01 45.18
N GLU A 520 -8.46 -26.21 44.57
CA GLU A 520 -7.62 -27.33 44.89
C GLU A 520 -6.12 -26.97 44.79
N ARG A 521 -5.35 -27.38 45.81
CA ARG A 521 -3.93 -27.02 45.90
C ARG A 521 -3.09 -27.48 44.72
N SER A 522 -3.50 -28.56 44.02
CA SER A 522 -2.83 -29.09 42.84
C SER A 522 -2.95 -28.13 41.61
N LYS A 523 -4.14 -27.59 41.34
CA LYS A 523 -4.37 -26.62 40.22
C LYS A 523 -3.62 -25.30 40.46
N VAL A 524 -3.62 -24.80 41.70
CA VAL A 524 -2.89 -23.57 42.06
C VAL A 524 -1.36 -23.76 41.94
N ARG A 525 -0.82 -24.91 42.32
CA ARG A 525 0.61 -25.20 42.19
C ARG A 525 1.06 -25.28 40.72
N PHE A 526 0.27 -25.90 39.86
CA PHE A 526 0.58 -26.02 38.44
C PHE A 526 0.63 -24.64 37.75
N ASP A 527 -0.40 -23.83 37.90
CA ASP A 527 -0.44 -22.47 37.33
C ASP A 527 0.67 -21.57 37.93
N ALA A 528 0.94 -21.65 39.23
CA ALA A 528 2.03 -20.93 39.90
C ALA A 528 3.42 -21.35 39.36
N THR A 529 3.61 -22.66 39.09
CA THR A 529 4.89 -23.16 38.52
C THR A 529 5.06 -22.65 37.10
N ILE A 530 4.02 -22.70 36.28
CA ILE A 530 4.06 -22.14 34.91
C ILE A 530 4.36 -20.65 34.96
N ALA A 531 3.68 -19.88 35.81
CA ALA A 531 3.91 -18.44 35.95
C ALA A 531 5.35 -18.13 36.37
N LYS A 532 5.94 -18.95 37.31
CA LYS A 532 7.32 -18.78 37.74
C LYS A 532 8.32 -19.04 36.61
N LEU A 533 8.12 -20.14 35.87
CA LEU A 533 8.95 -20.47 34.69
C LEU A 533 8.88 -19.39 33.61
N GLN A 534 7.70 -18.83 33.35
CA GLN A 534 7.54 -17.73 32.42
C GLN A 534 8.30 -16.48 32.87
N LYS A 535 8.28 -16.19 34.18
CA LYS A 535 9.00 -15.03 34.74
C LYS A 535 10.51 -15.19 34.62
N GLU A 536 11.04 -16.38 34.90
CA GLU A 536 12.47 -16.67 34.77
C GLU A 536 12.91 -16.55 33.29
N ARG A 537 12.12 -17.08 32.35
CA ARG A 537 12.42 -17.01 30.94
C ARG A 537 12.37 -15.56 30.42
N SER A 538 11.35 -14.77 30.77
CA SER A 538 11.26 -13.35 30.41
C SER A 538 12.47 -12.55 30.89
N LYS A 539 13.02 -12.90 32.06
CA LYS A 539 14.30 -12.34 32.53
C LYS A 539 15.46 -12.75 31.66
N LEU A 540 15.55 -14.04 31.30
CA LEU A 540 16.62 -14.56 30.45
C LEU A 540 16.57 -13.96 29.03
N GLU A 541 15.39 -13.80 28.44
CA GLU A 541 15.22 -13.16 27.13
C GLU A 541 15.64 -11.69 27.16
N LYS A 542 15.22 -10.91 28.17
CA LYS A 542 15.66 -9.51 28.35
C LYS A 542 17.16 -9.39 28.54
N THR A 543 17.76 -10.33 29.27
CA THR A 543 19.23 -10.40 29.45
C THR A 543 19.91 -10.77 28.13
N GLY A 544 19.36 -11.72 27.38
CA GLY A 544 19.85 -12.13 26.07
C GLY A 544 19.78 -11.01 25.02
N GLU A 545 18.69 -10.23 24.99
CA GLU A 545 18.57 -9.06 24.11
C GLU A 545 19.58 -7.95 24.49
N SER A 546 19.76 -7.69 25.77
CA SER A 546 20.75 -6.73 26.24
C SER A 546 22.19 -7.15 25.91
N LEU A 547 22.49 -8.47 26.01
CA LEU A 547 23.78 -9.03 25.60
C LEU A 547 24.01 -8.90 24.09
N LYS A 548 23.01 -9.17 23.24
CA LYS A 548 23.12 -8.98 21.79
C LYS A 548 23.32 -7.51 21.40
N ILE A 549 22.68 -6.59 22.10
CA ILE A 549 22.88 -5.14 21.87
C ILE A 549 24.30 -4.74 22.29
N ASN A 550 24.79 -5.25 23.42
CA ASN A 550 26.14 -4.98 23.89
C ASN A 550 27.20 -5.62 22.97
N GLU A 551 26.96 -6.81 22.48
CA GLU A 551 27.84 -7.48 21.50
C GLU A 551 27.95 -6.68 20.18
N LYS A 552 26.82 -6.20 19.66
CA LYS A 552 26.82 -5.31 18.49
C LYS A 552 27.56 -3.98 18.74
N LYS A 553 27.44 -3.43 19.94
CA LYS A 553 28.19 -2.21 20.32
C LYS A 553 29.69 -2.48 20.40
N LYS A 554 30.08 -3.62 21.03
CA LYS A 554 31.50 -4.02 21.11
C LYS A 554 32.12 -4.30 19.76
N LEU A 555 31.39 -4.97 18.85
CA LEU A 555 31.86 -5.17 17.47
C LEU A 555 32.08 -3.83 16.74
N ALA A 556 31.11 -2.91 16.84
CA ALA A 556 31.25 -1.59 16.23
C ALA A 556 32.38 -0.72 16.85
N GLU A 557 32.69 -0.93 18.13
CA GLU A 557 33.82 -0.30 18.81
C GLU A 557 35.17 -0.95 18.39
N ALA A 558 35.20 -2.28 18.22
CA ALA A 558 36.36 -3.00 17.71
C ALA A 558 36.71 -2.56 16.29
N ASP A 559 35.74 -2.46 15.38
CA ASP A 559 35.94 -1.97 14.02
C ASP A 559 36.50 -0.54 13.98
N LYS A 560 35.99 0.33 14.87
CA LYS A 560 36.53 1.70 15.01
C LYS A 560 37.96 1.74 15.52
N LEU A 561 38.30 0.88 16.49
CA LEU A 561 39.65 0.74 17.02
C LEU A 561 40.62 0.23 15.95
N GLU A 562 40.20 -0.72 15.15
CA GLU A 562 40.99 -1.25 14.04
C GLU A 562 41.26 -0.20 12.96
N GLU A 563 40.24 0.61 12.62
CA GLU A 563 40.39 1.75 11.70
C GLU A 563 41.35 2.84 12.25
N ILE A 564 41.31 3.10 13.56
CA ILE A 564 42.21 4.04 14.24
C ILE A 564 43.62 3.48 14.24
N ASN A 565 43.82 2.21 14.58
CA ASN A 565 45.11 1.55 14.56
C ASN A 565 45.77 1.55 13.18
N ALA A 566 44.97 1.24 12.13
CA ALA A 566 45.47 1.33 10.74
C ALA A 566 45.89 2.75 10.33
N LYS A 567 45.20 3.77 10.81
CA LYS A 567 45.57 5.18 10.59
C LYS A 567 46.83 5.56 11.35
N ILE A 568 47.02 5.08 12.59
CA ILE A 568 48.21 5.30 13.40
C ILE A 568 49.42 4.62 12.75
N GLN A 569 49.25 3.37 12.29
CA GLN A 569 50.29 2.61 11.65
C GLN A 569 50.82 3.27 10.37
N LYS A 570 49.89 3.74 9.50
CA LYS A 570 50.25 4.53 8.32
C LYS A 570 50.97 5.87 8.65
N LYS A 571 50.58 6.51 9.74
CA LYS A 571 51.29 7.72 10.19
C LYS A 571 52.69 7.39 10.71
N LEU A 572 52.84 6.29 11.44
CA LEU A 572 54.13 5.83 11.97
C LEU A 572 55.11 5.50 10.83
N GLU A 573 54.64 4.79 9.80
CA GLU A 573 55.41 4.51 8.57
C GLU A 573 55.86 5.83 7.88
N SER A 574 54.95 6.78 7.75
CA SER A 574 55.30 8.09 7.14
C SER A 574 56.27 8.90 7.98
N TYR A 575 56.18 8.84 9.29
CA TYR A 575 57.16 9.47 10.18
C TYR A 575 58.52 8.78 10.13
N GLN A 576 58.54 7.45 9.98
CA GLN A 576 59.79 6.68 9.85
C GLN A 576 60.50 6.97 8.55
N GLU A 577 59.77 7.07 7.42
CA GLU A 577 60.32 7.51 6.14
C GLU A 577 60.87 8.94 6.19
N LEU A 578 60.19 9.83 6.89
CA LEU A 578 60.60 11.23 7.06
C LEU A 578 61.86 11.34 7.94
N TYR A 579 61.94 10.52 8.99
CA TYR A 579 63.09 10.41 9.87
C TYR A 579 64.32 9.89 9.12
N ASP A 580 64.16 8.81 8.35
CA ASP A 580 65.24 8.24 7.55
C ASP A 580 65.73 9.22 6.46
N SER A 581 64.80 9.95 5.83
CA SER A 581 65.14 11.01 4.89
C SER A 581 65.89 12.17 5.54
N ASN A 582 65.50 12.62 6.74
CA ASN A 582 66.17 13.66 7.48
C ASN A 582 67.54 13.22 7.96
N GLN A 583 67.71 12.00 8.47
CA GLN A 583 69.05 11.44 8.86
C GLN A 583 69.96 11.40 7.66
N ARG A 584 69.50 11.07 6.50
CA ARG A 584 70.25 11.06 5.26
C ARG A 584 70.69 12.46 4.82
N LEU A 585 69.78 13.43 4.93
CA LEU A 585 70.12 14.84 4.66
C LEU A 585 71.13 15.40 5.64
N ILE A 586 71.09 15.10 6.93
CA ILE A 586 72.04 15.50 7.97
C ILE A 586 73.36 14.86 7.65
N TYR A 587 73.44 13.59 7.31
CA TYR A 587 74.66 12.90 6.93
C TYR A 587 75.37 13.56 5.69
N LEU A 588 74.57 13.86 4.67
CA LEU A 588 75.06 14.61 3.47
C LEU A 588 75.51 15.98 3.81
N GLY A 589 74.79 16.71 4.67
CA GLY A 589 75.18 18.04 5.14
C GLY A 589 76.49 18.04 5.89
N GLN A 590 76.70 17.04 6.77
CA GLN A 590 77.97 16.88 7.49
C GLN A 590 79.14 16.61 6.54
N LYS A 591 78.95 15.70 5.55
CA LYS A 591 80.04 15.44 4.56
C LYS A 591 80.36 16.64 3.70
N VAL A 592 79.40 17.44 3.29
CA VAL A 592 79.61 18.67 2.53
C VAL A 592 80.34 19.71 3.41
N ASN A 593 79.98 19.80 4.70
CA ASN A 593 80.65 20.68 5.65
C ASN A 593 82.13 20.27 5.88
N ASP A 594 82.40 18.98 6.03
CA ASP A 594 83.75 18.43 6.20
C ASP A 594 84.60 18.73 4.94
N LEU A 595 84.03 18.57 3.76
CA LEU A 595 84.75 18.98 2.52
C LEU A 595 85.01 20.49 2.42
N SER A 596 84.01 21.29 2.85
CA SER A 596 84.20 22.77 2.92
C SER A 596 85.24 23.16 3.89
N GLN A 597 85.33 22.53 5.05
CA GLN A 597 86.39 22.79 6.04
C GLN A 597 87.80 22.40 5.55
N LYS A 598 87.94 21.23 4.89
CA LYS A 598 89.17 20.82 4.22
C LYS A 598 89.63 21.84 3.17
N TYR A 599 88.73 22.36 2.36
CA TYR A 599 89.09 23.43 1.40
C TYR A 599 89.47 24.70 2.08
N PHE A 600 88.79 25.11 3.11
CA PHE A 600 89.13 26.33 3.86
C PHE A 600 90.56 26.29 4.43
N ASN A 601 91.00 25.12 4.95
CA ASN A 601 92.32 24.89 5.52
C ASN A 601 93.41 24.79 4.45
N ASN A 602 93.17 24.09 3.32
CA ASN A 602 94.27 23.81 2.35
C ASN A 602 94.17 24.59 1.04
N LYS A 603 93.16 25.43 0.80
CA LYS A 603 92.89 26.25 -0.41
C LYS A 603 93.00 25.50 -1.77
N GLN A 604 92.87 24.14 -1.79
CA GLN A 604 93.02 23.33 -2.98
C GLN A 604 91.68 23.13 -3.69
N LYS A 605 91.35 23.97 -4.65
CA LYS A 605 90.07 24.02 -5.36
C LYS A 605 89.84 22.79 -6.24
N ARG A 606 90.88 22.19 -6.83
CA ARG A 606 90.70 20.97 -7.70
C ARG A 606 90.26 19.73 -6.91
N ASP A 607 90.88 19.56 -5.72
CA ASP A 607 90.57 18.35 -4.89
C ASP A 607 89.17 18.46 -4.26
N LEU A 608 88.74 19.65 -3.87
CA LEU A 608 87.37 19.88 -3.45
C LEU A 608 86.36 19.47 -4.53
N MET A 609 86.58 19.95 -5.75
CA MET A 609 85.65 19.63 -6.86
C MET A 609 85.66 18.13 -7.19
N ALA A 610 86.81 17.47 -7.14
CA ALA A 610 86.92 16.03 -7.37
C ALA A 610 86.19 15.19 -6.29
N GLU A 611 86.34 15.54 -5.01
CA GLU A 611 85.65 14.88 -3.90
C GLU A 611 84.14 15.17 -3.92
N LEU A 612 83.72 16.38 -4.24
CA LEU A 612 82.32 16.76 -4.39
C LEU A 612 81.68 16.00 -5.56
N PHE A 613 82.36 15.86 -6.70
CA PHE A 613 81.90 15.04 -7.84
C PHE A 613 81.79 13.58 -7.46
N LYS A 614 82.72 13.01 -6.71
CA LYS A 614 82.63 11.63 -6.18
C LYS A 614 81.37 11.45 -5.30
N LEU A 615 81.10 12.41 -4.42
CA LEU A 615 79.97 12.40 -3.52
C LEU A 615 78.64 12.43 -4.28
N VAL A 616 78.54 13.27 -5.33
CA VAL A 616 77.44 13.33 -6.24
C VAL A 616 77.24 12.02 -7.04
N GLN A 617 78.34 11.41 -7.51
CA GLN A 617 78.26 10.12 -8.22
C GLN A 617 77.81 9.01 -7.31
N ILE A 618 78.30 8.92 -6.05
CA ILE A 618 77.84 7.91 -5.07
C ILE A 618 76.37 8.08 -4.74
N GLU A 619 75.88 9.30 -4.57
CA GLU A 619 74.45 9.51 -4.29
C GLU A 619 73.58 9.26 -5.52
N ASN A 620 74.04 9.59 -6.73
CA ASN A 620 73.29 9.25 -7.94
C ASN A 620 73.24 7.73 -8.23
N SER A 621 74.31 7.00 -7.87
CA SER A 621 74.35 5.54 -8.01
C SER A 621 73.35 4.83 -7.07
N LYS A 622 73.01 5.43 -5.94
CA LYS A 622 72.02 4.92 -4.97
C LYS A 622 70.59 5.24 -5.38
N ARG A 623 70.33 6.14 -6.33
CA ARG A 623 68.99 6.43 -6.86
C ARG A 623 68.57 5.34 -7.83
N LYS A 624 67.48 4.58 -7.51
CA LYS A 624 66.84 3.68 -8.49
C LYS A 624 66.42 4.46 -9.72
N LYS A 625 66.87 4.06 -10.90
CA LYS A 625 66.39 4.62 -12.19
C LYS A 625 64.93 4.25 -12.35
N VAL A 626 64.05 5.20 -12.13
CA VAL A 626 62.60 5.03 -12.37
C VAL A 626 62.37 5.15 -13.88
N SER A 627 61.70 4.16 -14.48
CA SER A 627 61.44 4.20 -15.92
C SER A 627 60.43 5.30 -16.28
N VAL A 628 60.54 5.84 -17.49
CA VAL A 628 59.64 6.92 -17.97
C VAL A 628 58.16 6.49 -17.93
N LYS A 629 57.88 5.18 -18.00
CA LYS A 629 56.54 4.62 -17.85
C LYS A 629 56.01 4.70 -16.39
N GLU A 630 56.89 4.47 -15.42
CA GLU A 630 56.51 4.55 -14.00
C GLU A 630 56.31 5.99 -13.55
N VAL A 631 57.03 6.95 -14.07
CA VAL A 631 56.81 8.38 -13.81
C VAL A 631 55.45 8.84 -14.35
N LYS A 632 55.01 8.35 -15.51
CA LYS A 632 53.68 8.64 -16.05
C LYS A 632 52.55 8.03 -15.19
N VAL A 633 52.75 6.82 -14.69
CA VAL A 633 51.77 6.14 -13.82
C VAL A 633 51.65 6.83 -12.46
N ILE A 634 52.76 7.26 -11.90
CA ILE A 634 52.81 8.01 -10.63
C ILE A 634 52.06 9.36 -10.79
N LYS A 635 52.35 10.12 -11.86
CA LYS A 635 51.64 11.37 -12.15
C LYS A 635 50.13 11.18 -12.40
N GLN A 636 49.73 10.10 -13.04
CA GLN A 636 48.29 9.78 -13.23
C GLN A 636 47.60 9.43 -11.90
N LYS A 637 48.26 8.67 -11.04
CA LYS A 637 47.74 8.36 -9.68
C LYS A 637 47.66 9.61 -8.80
N GLU A 638 48.64 10.48 -8.84
CA GLU A 638 48.58 11.76 -8.13
C GLU A 638 47.42 12.65 -8.59
N GLN A 639 47.19 12.75 -9.90
CA GLN A 639 46.05 13.50 -10.46
C GLN A 639 44.73 12.88 -10.12
N GLN A 640 44.62 11.55 -10.02
CA GLN A 640 43.40 10.86 -9.58
C GLN A 640 43.11 11.13 -8.08
N VAL A 641 44.13 11.06 -7.24
CA VAL A 641 44.01 11.34 -5.80
C VAL A 641 43.62 12.80 -5.55
N ILE A 642 44.19 13.75 -6.31
CA ILE A 642 43.82 15.17 -6.21
C ILE A 642 42.34 15.36 -6.60
N LYS A 643 41.90 14.76 -7.71
CA LYS A 643 40.47 14.80 -8.11
C LYS A 643 39.50 14.15 -7.11
N GLU A 644 39.93 13.08 -6.43
CA GLU A 644 39.11 12.47 -5.38
C GLU A 644 39.05 13.33 -4.12
N ILE A 645 40.16 13.97 -3.76
CA ILE A 645 40.22 14.91 -2.64
C ILE A 645 39.34 16.13 -2.92
N GLU A 646 39.39 16.70 -4.13
CA GLU A 646 38.53 17.81 -4.54
C GLU A 646 37.06 17.45 -4.47
N LYS A 647 36.67 16.27 -4.97
CA LYS A 647 35.28 15.78 -4.83
C LYS A 647 34.84 15.61 -3.38
N LYS A 648 35.69 15.08 -2.51
CA LYS A 648 35.40 14.95 -1.07
C LYS A 648 35.29 16.30 -0.36
N VAL A 649 36.16 17.25 -0.71
CA VAL A 649 36.10 18.61 -0.20
C VAL A 649 34.82 19.33 -0.63
N ASP A 650 34.40 19.17 -1.87
CA ASP A 650 33.14 19.76 -2.37
C ASP A 650 31.88 19.15 -1.71
N VAL A 651 31.88 17.84 -1.43
CA VAL A 651 30.82 17.21 -0.67
C VAL A 651 30.76 17.72 0.77
N ILE A 652 31.93 17.92 1.41
CA ILE A 652 32.01 18.48 2.76
C ILE A 652 31.57 19.95 2.78
N ARG A 653 31.97 20.75 1.76
CA ARG A 653 31.51 22.13 1.60
C ARG A 653 30.02 22.24 1.38
N LYS A 654 29.42 21.36 0.55
CA LYS A 654 27.97 21.28 0.35
C LYS A 654 27.22 20.86 1.63
N LYS A 655 27.74 19.88 2.40
CA LYS A 655 27.19 19.49 3.71
C LYS A 655 27.29 20.61 4.75
N LYS A 656 28.42 21.34 4.82
CA LYS A 656 28.55 22.50 5.71
C LYS A 656 27.65 23.67 5.31
N LYS A 657 27.44 23.92 4.00
CA LYS A 657 26.47 24.93 3.53
C LYS A 657 25.01 24.52 3.83
N ALA A 658 24.68 23.23 3.71
CA ALA A 658 23.34 22.71 4.04
C ALA A 658 23.08 22.72 5.56
N ALA A 659 24.09 22.41 6.39
CA ALA A 659 23.99 22.51 7.84
C ALA A 659 23.81 23.98 8.29
N LYS A 660 24.58 24.92 7.72
CA LYS A 660 24.43 26.37 7.99
C LYS A 660 23.06 26.93 7.52
N LYS A 661 22.43 26.37 6.46
CA LYS A 661 21.06 26.74 6.05
C LYS A 661 20.01 26.17 6.99
N ARG A 662 20.24 24.99 7.58
CA ARG A 662 19.30 24.40 8.57
C ARG A 662 19.32 25.12 9.91
N ASP A 663 20.47 25.67 10.33
CA ASP A 663 20.57 26.44 11.57
C ASP A 663 19.96 27.86 11.45
N ILE A 664 19.62 28.31 10.24
CA ILE A 664 18.98 29.62 10.00
C ILE A 664 17.44 29.52 9.95
N GLU A 665 16.88 28.32 9.79
CA GLU A 665 15.42 28.13 9.57
C GLU A 665 14.63 27.66 10.80
N THR A 666 15.24 27.46 11.97
CA THR A 666 14.49 27.13 13.20
C THR A 666 14.55 28.29 14.18
N PRO A 667 13.49 29.08 14.36
CA PRO A 667 13.46 30.05 15.46
C PRO A 667 13.45 29.24 16.77
N LYS A 668 14.48 29.43 17.59
CA LYS A 668 14.49 28.92 18.97
C LYS A 668 13.29 29.47 19.71
N PRO A 669 12.52 28.65 20.44
CA PRO A 669 11.42 29.16 21.25
C PRO A 669 11.99 30.18 22.25
N LYS A 670 11.43 31.39 22.26
CA LYS A 670 11.82 32.44 23.21
C LYS A 670 11.58 31.93 24.63
N PRO A 671 12.56 32.00 25.54
CA PRO A 671 12.37 31.57 26.91
C PRO A 671 11.31 32.43 27.57
N VAL A 672 10.37 31.82 28.32
CA VAL A 672 9.38 32.52 29.12
C VAL A 672 10.00 32.80 30.47
N PHE A 673 10.29 34.07 30.77
CA PHE A 673 10.89 34.49 32.04
C PHE A 673 9.89 34.50 33.17
N LYS A 674 10.32 34.13 34.38
CA LYS A 674 9.54 34.16 35.59
C LYS A 674 10.25 35.02 36.66
N VAL A 675 9.46 35.53 37.62
CA VAL A 675 10.02 36.27 38.75
C VAL A 675 10.90 35.35 39.60
N GLY A 676 12.12 35.75 39.77
CA GLY A 676 13.16 35.01 40.49
C GLY A 676 14.17 34.27 39.56
N ASP A 677 13.96 34.29 38.23
CA ASP A 677 14.96 33.76 37.29
C ASP A 677 16.21 34.61 37.28
N ARG A 678 17.36 33.97 37.15
CA ARG A 678 18.65 34.67 36.99
C ARG A 678 18.89 34.94 35.48
N VAL A 679 19.03 36.21 35.19
CA VAL A 679 19.14 36.71 33.82
C VAL A 679 20.37 37.61 33.65
N ARG A 680 20.82 37.74 32.44
CA ARG A 680 21.90 38.59 32.01
C ARG A 680 21.43 39.45 30.84
N MET A 681 21.91 40.67 30.75
CA MET A 681 21.70 41.49 29.53
C MET A 681 22.54 40.97 28.40
N GLU A 682 22.01 41.02 27.18
CA GLU A 682 22.69 40.53 25.97
C GLU A 682 24.07 41.15 25.77
N ASP A 683 24.23 42.42 26.18
CA ASP A 683 25.50 43.19 26.10
C ASP A 683 26.27 43.30 27.44
N GLY A 684 25.82 42.61 28.51
CA GLY A 684 26.35 42.75 29.85
C GLY A 684 26.94 41.44 30.42
N ARG A 685 27.98 41.58 31.28
CA ARG A 685 28.56 40.42 32.00
C ARG A 685 27.92 40.16 33.37
N ALA A 686 27.17 41.10 33.91
CA ALA A 686 26.57 41.01 35.25
C ALA A 686 25.30 40.15 35.20
N ILE A 687 25.13 39.23 36.16
CA ILE A 687 23.96 38.39 36.33
C ILE A 687 23.10 38.96 37.48
N GLY A 688 21.83 39.20 37.19
CA GLY A 688 20.86 39.67 38.20
C GLY A 688 19.65 38.75 38.27
N SER A 689 18.84 38.89 39.32
CA SER A 689 17.56 38.19 39.49
C SER A 689 16.39 39.07 39.09
N ILE A 690 15.34 38.50 38.48
CA ILE A 690 14.14 39.26 38.14
C ILE A 690 13.28 39.39 39.37
N ASP A 691 13.05 40.63 39.83
CA ASP A 691 12.20 40.93 40.97
C ASP A 691 10.72 41.12 40.55
N LYS A 692 10.48 41.70 39.35
CA LYS A 692 9.14 41.94 38.82
C LYS A 692 9.14 42.00 37.31
N ILE A 693 8.03 41.53 36.70
CA ILE A 693 7.81 41.63 35.23
C ILE A 693 6.48 42.39 35.01
N GLU A 694 6.54 43.49 34.25
CA GLU A 694 5.37 44.30 33.89
C GLU A 694 5.30 44.41 32.33
N LYS A 695 4.29 43.77 31.76
CA LYS A 695 4.08 43.71 30.30
C LYS A 695 5.35 43.25 29.52
N ASN A 696 6.15 44.18 29.02
CA ASN A 696 7.35 43.88 28.21
C ASN A 696 8.65 44.36 28.86
N LYS A 697 8.62 44.74 30.19
CA LYS A 697 9.76 45.18 30.94
C LYS A 697 9.94 44.36 32.23
N ALA A 698 11.18 44.01 32.54
CA ALA A 698 11.55 43.30 33.77
C ALA A 698 12.45 44.18 34.62
N ILE A 699 12.19 44.22 35.94
CA ILE A 699 13.06 44.82 36.91
C ILE A 699 14.03 43.76 37.38
N VAL A 700 15.29 43.94 37.01
CA VAL A 700 16.38 43.02 37.31
C VAL A 700 17.29 43.62 38.41
N ASN A 701 17.46 42.83 39.45
CA ASN A 701 18.24 43.18 40.65
C ASN A 701 19.65 42.58 40.56
N TYR A 702 20.65 43.42 40.54
CA TYR A 702 22.06 43.06 40.50
C TYR A 702 22.73 43.08 41.87
N GLY A 703 21.96 43.15 42.96
CA GLY A 703 22.47 43.19 44.34
C GLY A 703 22.79 44.60 44.88
N MET A 704 23.46 45.45 44.13
CA MET A 704 23.76 46.82 44.49
C MET A 704 22.80 47.86 43.89
N PHE A 705 22.12 47.51 42.79
CA PHE A 705 21.15 48.39 42.12
C PHE A 705 20.15 47.54 41.32
N THR A 706 18.99 48.14 41.11
CA THR A 706 17.94 47.56 40.28
C THR A 706 17.80 48.32 38.97
N THR A 707 17.61 47.60 37.86
CA THR A 707 17.49 48.23 36.55
C THR A 707 16.22 47.76 35.87
N ASN A 708 15.53 48.65 35.16
CA ASN A 708 14.35 48.31 34.37
C ASN A 708 14.75 48.07 32.91
N VAL A 709 14.66 46.82 32.48
CA VAL A 709 15.17 46.37 31.17
C VAL A 709 14.04 45.74 30.36
N SER A 710 14.07 45.90 29.04
CA SER A 710 13.14 45.20 28.17
C SER A 710 13.40 43.68 28.22
N VAL A 711 12.32 42.91 28.29
CA VAL A 711 12.38 41.43 28.32
C VAL A 711 13.09 40.84 27.08
N GLU A 712 13.11 41.56 25.97
CA GLU A 712 13.79 41.18 24.73
C GLU A 712 15.31 41.28 24.80
N GLN A 713 15.85 42.02 25.75
CA GLN A 713 17.27 42.23 25.95
C GLN A 713 17.88 41.34 27.04
N LEU A 714 17.08 40.39 27.57
CA LEU A 714 17.51 39.49 28.62
C LEU A 714 17.74 38.08 28.10
N GLU A 715 18.82 37.50 28.56
CA GLU A 715 19.19 36.11 28.34
C GLU A 715 19.08 35.33 29.64
N LEU A 716 18.34 34.19 29.62
CA LEU A 716 18.16 33.35 30.80
C LEU A 716 19.47 32.61 31.10
N VAL A 717 19.97 32.80 32.29
CA VAL A 717 21.19 32.12 32.79
C VAL A 717 20.81 30.91 33.61
N GLU A 718 19.83 31.05 34.51
CA GLU A 718 19.38 30.00 35.38
C GLU A 718 17.91 30.21 35.74
N ALA A 719 17.04 29.21 35.52
CA ALA A 719 15.64 29.26 35.90
C ALA A 719 15.47 28.91 37.37
N LYS A 720 14.64 29.65 38.07
CA LYS A 720 14.27 29.33 39.48
C LYS A 720 13.52 28.01 39.50
N LYS A 721 14.04 27.00 40.20
CA LYS A 721 13.41 25.69 40.37
C LYS A 721 12.12 25.78 41.20
#